data_6be2ace39e459a9d61d1c7301c4a794a
#
_entry.id   6be2ace39e459a9d61d1c7301c4a794a
#
_cell.length_a   1.000
_cell.length_b   1.000
_cell.length_c   1.000
_cell.angle_alpha   90.00
_cell.angle_beta   90.00
_cell.angle_gamma   90.00
#
_symmetry.space_group_name_H-M   'P 1'
#
loop_
_entity.id
_entity.type
_entity.pdbx_description
1 polymer ?
#
loop_
_entity_poly.entity_id
_entity_poly.type
_entity_poly.pdbx_seq_one_letter_code
_entity_poly.pdbx_strand_id
1 'polypeptide(L)'
;MPGVVMFKRRWGIGSDDLVFPGIGEIIFRFLWLIVLAVVYQIHKESFSCEKGLYLQVFYIGLIVITCLSILINKWIVYTSTRGTIANVEPRKWLPKILYLKLALGVFVELAWILLGTYFAFGDTSMCDNQVVLTMKIAVVTEWFVAVVAIVGIIIIFDPLGKRDLSETERDFQNAAKIWENRCKIICCCVARDDHSKGALTEIAQMLSDFFLGIDFVATDIAAGLILVQLDQERQKIDQELTAVLTPELRLAATSINEGVQTGVTGQNDWLNLHRVTHFMKFALSVYGWPMYMFSNLCCGPCKLWPNLSCCTGCCGRPQANGVVIDDNCCQCNMAAIKKTLGINDCDILHASFHNKIFEIPFFVGIDHHHKSIVVAIRGTLSLKDALTDMTAESEHVEIEELPDAQTEAHKGIMQAAHFVSRRLDELKILEQAFEQYKDYQLVITGHSLGAGAAACASVLLRPKYPNLVCYAFSPPGGLLSPPLAQYTQSFVCSVVLGKDLVPRLSLLGMEDLKVKVLQQIKDCHKPKYQILASGLWSIICGMPNEADGNSPCQPLLNGAGGSSKQYATGHEPGESDDADLVVNEDLPDGGEMTGAAQAHHVVEWILDGLIDEAILSSRHKRSSYPVLHPPGRIMHIVEDSQGKYVAFWRKSEDFRDIIVSGQMVADHFPDRVLAALEYLIANT
;
A
#
# COMPACT_ATOMS: atom_id res chain seq x y z
N MET A 1 -17.33 -9.87 -8.22
CA MET A 1 -17.11 -11.07 -7.38
C MET A 1 -17.77 -10.85 -6.05
N PRO A 2 -18.79 -11.58 -5.71
CA PRO A 2 -19.65 -11.17 -4.61
C PRO A 2 -19.02 -11.52 -3.27
N GLY A 3 -18.87 -10.51 -2.41
CA GLY A 3 -18.71 -10.74 -1.00
C GLY A 3 -19.83 -11.64 -0.47
N VAL A 4 -19.61 -12.34 0.63
CA VAL A 4 -20.61 -13.24 1.24
C VAL A 4 -21.89 -12.44 1.53
N VAL A 5 -23.04 -12.94 1.05
CA VAL A 5 -24.35 -12.32 1.32
C VAL A 5 -25.04 -13.05 2.47
N MET A 6 -25.21 -12.35 3.60
CA MET A 6 -25.96 -12.84 4.75
C MET A 6 -26.84 -11.73 5.33
N PHE A 7 -28.02 -12.07 5.85
CA PHE A 7 -29.01 -11.14 6.42
C PHE A 7 -29.41 -10.02 5.45
N LYS A 8 -29.53 -10.34 4.14
CA LYS A 8 -29.80 -9.38 3.06
C LYS A 8 -28.75 -8.26 2.97
N ARG A 9 -27.54 -8.51 3.45
CA ARG A 9 -26.40 -7.58 3.38
C ARG A 9 -25.23 -8.28 2.71
N ARG A 10 -24.46 -7.52 1.95
CA ARG A 10 -23.18 -7.94 1.38
C ARG A 10 -22.07 -7.58 2.36
N TRP A 11 -21.22 -8.55 2.67
CA TRP A 11 -20.13 -8.39 3.62
C TRP A 11 -18.79 -8.21 2.88
N GLY A 12 -17.82 -7.51 3.50
CA GLY A 12 -16.51 -7.24 2.92
C GLY A 12 -15.55 -8.42 2.92
N ILE A 13 -16.08 -9.66 2.94
CA ILE A 13 -15.30 -10.92 2.94
C ILE A 13 -15.78 -11.81 1.80
N GLY A 14 -14.83 -12.42 1.06
CA GLY A 14 -15.12 -13.36 0.00
C GLY A 14 -15.55 -14.73 0.55
N SER A 15 -16.31 -15.48 -0.27
CA SER A 15 -16.70 -16.84 0.08
C SER A 15 -15.53 -17.83 0.18
N ASP A 16 -14.36 -17.46 -0.34
CA ASP A 16 -13.10 -18.21 -0.33
C ASP A 16 -12.11 -17.74 0.76
N ASP A 17 -12.45 -16.71 1.52
CA ASP A 17 -11.60 -16.18 2.59
C ASP A 17 -11.65 -17.00 3.88
N LEU A 18 -12.65 -17.86 4.02
CA LEU A 18 -12.88 -18.62 5.27
C LEU A 18 -11.96 -19.83 5.42
N VAL A 19 -11.04 -20.08 4.50
CA VAL A 19 -10.12 -21.22 4.55
C VAL A 19 -9.17 -21.10 5.74
N PHE A 20 -8.42 -20.01 5.83
CA PHE A 20 -7.41 -19.83 6.90
C PHE A 20 -8.04 -19.66 8.29
N PRO A 21 -9.05 -18.81 8.50
CA PRO A 21 -9.73 -18.70 9.78
C PRO A 21 -10.37 -20.03 10.21
N GLY A 22 -10.99 -20.74 9.26
CA GLY A 22 -11.61 -22.03 9.53
C GLY A 22 -10.62 -23.12 9.92
N ILE A 23 -9.46 -23.18 9.26
CA ILE A 23 -8.36 -24.10 9.64
C ILE A 23 -7.84 -23.76 11.03
N GLY A 24 -7.61 -22.50 11.33
CA GLY A 24 -7.15 -22.05 12.64
C GLY A 24 -8.12 -22.44 13.74
N GLU A 25 -9.42 -22.25 13.52
CA GLU A 25 -10.46 -22.66 14.48
C GLU A 25 -10.53 -24.19 14.64
N ILE A 26 -10.38 -24.96 13.56
CA ILE A 26 -10.34 -26.43 13.63
C ILE A 26 -9.16 -26.91 14.49
N ILE A 27 -7.96 -26.37 14.24
CA ILE A 27 -6.75 -26.72 15.01
C ILE A 27 -6.95 -26.40 16.48
N PHE A 28 -7.43 -25.20 16.79
CA PHE A 28 -7.67 -24.77 18.18
C PHE A 28 -8.69 -25.69 18.88
N ARG A 29 -9.88 -25.92 18.26
CA ARG A 29 -10.93 -26.77 18.83
C ARG A 29 -10.49 -28.23 18.93
N PHE A 30 -9.66 -28.71 18.02
CA PHE A 30 -9.12 -30.08 18.09
C PHE A 30 -8.15 -30.25 19.28
N LEU A 31 -7.23 -29.30 19.47
CA LEU A 31 -6.35 -29.30 20.65
C LEU A 31 -7.16 -29.20 21.94
N TRP A 32 -8.17 -28.34 21.96
CA TRP A 32 -9.07 -28.19 23.09
C TRP A 32 -9.86 -29.46 23.36
N LEU A 33 -10.35 -30.16 22.35
CA LEU A 33 -11.02 -31.44 22.45
C LEU A 33 -10.13 -32.52 23.13
N ILE A 34 -8.85 -32.55 22.74
CA ILE A 34 -7.88 -33.46 23.38
C ILE A 34 -7.76 -33.13 24.88
N VAL A 35 -7.61 -31.87 25.25
CA VAL A 35 -7.54 -31.43 26.65
C VAL A 35 -8.80 -31.85 27.40
N LEU A 36 -9.98 -31.59 26.86
CA LEU A 36 -11.25 -31.97 27.47
C LEU A 36 -11.35 -33.48 27.65
N ALA A 37 -10.98 -34.30 26.65
CA ALA A 37 -11.03 -35.75 26.72
C ALA A 37 -10.07 -36.31 27.77
N VAL A 38 -8.83 -35.79 27.84
CA VAL A 38 -7.82 -36.20 28.82
C VAL A 38 -8.27 -35.85 30.25
N VAL A 39 -8.72 -34.60 30.45
CA VAL A 39 -9.21 -34.15 31.78
C VAL A 39 -10.44 -34.94 32.21
N TYR A 40 -11.38 -35.22 31.30
CA TYR A 40 -12.53 -36.07 31.59
C TYR A 40 -12.10 -37.47 32.03
N GLN A 41 -11.14 -38.10 31.34
CA GLN A 41 -10.66 -39.44 31.66
C GLN A 41 -9.95 -39.51 33.03
N ILE A 42 -9.21 -38.47 33.41
CA ILE A 42 -8.53 -38.37 34.71
C ILE A 42 -9.54 -38.25 35.84
N HIS A 43 -10.61 -37.48 35.68
CA HIS A 43 -11.52 -37.12 36.75
C HIS A 43 -12.87 -37.87 36.71
N LYS A 44 -13.07 -38.84 35.82
CA LYS A 44 -14.37 -39.49 35.63
C LYS A 44 -14.92 -40.16 36.91
N GLU A 45 -14.04 -40.64 37.82
CA GLU A 45 -14.43 -41.26 39.07
C GLU A 45 -14.71 -40.24 40.19
N SER A 46 -14.24 -38.99 40.04
CA SER A 46 -14.41 -37.91 41.01
C SER A 46 -15.74 -37.14 40.87
N PHE A 47 -16.61 -37.54 39.91
CA PHE A 47 -17.98 -36.98 39.76
C PHE A 47 -19.02 -37.62 40.72
N SER A 48 -18.60 -38.33 41.76
CA SER A 48 -19.48 -39.02 42.71
C SER A 48 -20.12 -38.11 43.79
N CYS A 49 -20.15 -36.79 43.58
CA CYS A 49 -20.78 -35.82 44.47
C CYS A 49 -22.26 -35.60 44.15
N GLU A 50 -23.02 -34.97 45.04
CA GLU A 50 -24.47 -34.72 44.89
C GLU A 50 -24.83 -34.02 43.58
N LYS A 51 -24.02 -33.05 43.12
CA LYS A 51 -24.16 -32.35 41.83
C LYS A 51 -23.26 -32.91 40.71
N GLY A 52 -22.53 -34.01 40.97
CA GLY A 52 -21.55 -34.56 40.03
C GLY A 52 -22.14 -34.98 38.71
N LEU A 53 -23.37 -35.49 38.70
CA LEU A 53 -24.08 -35.87 37.49
C LEU A 53 -24.27 -34.65 36.54
N TYR A 54 -24.63 -33.48 37.07
CA TYR A 54 -24.81 -32.27 36.25
C TYR A 54 -23.51 -31.79 35.68
N LEU A 55 -22.42 -31.82 36.45
CA LEU A 55 -21.08 -31.47 35.99
C LEU A 55 -20.59 -32.44 34.90
N GLN A 56 -20.82 -33.74 35.08
CA GLN A 56 -20.46 -34.75 34.10
C GLN A 56 -21.25 -34.60 32.79
N VAL A 57 -22.58 -34.39 32.87
CA VAL A 57 -23.42 -34.13 31.67
C VAL A 57 -22.99 -32.90 30.95
N PHE A 58 -22.68 -31.81 31.66
CA PHE A 58 -22.16 -30.59 31.05
C PHE A 58 -20.84 -30.85 30.30
N TYR A 59 -19.91 -31.60 30.92
CA TYR A 59 -18.60 -31.89 30.36
C TYR A 59 -18.72 -32.73 29.07
N ILE A 60 -19.54 -33.80 29.11
CA ILE A 60 -19.80 -34.64 27.93
C ILE A 60 -20.47 -33.81 26.81
N GLY A 61 -21.44 -32.98 27.18
CA GLY A 61 -22.10 -32.07 26.21
C GLY A 61 -21.15 -31.10 25.59
N LEU A 62 -20.18 -30.56 26.34
CA LEU A 62 -19.14 -29.67 25.81
C LEU A 62 -18.26 -30.38 24.77
N ILE A 63 -17.85 -31.65 25.04
CA ILE A 63 -17.12 -32.49 24.09
C ILE A 63 -17.94 -32.69 22.80
N VAL A 64 -19.22 -33.02 22.92
CA VAL A 64 -20.10 -33.24 21.74
C VAL A 64 -20.26 -31.95 20.93
N ILE A 65 -20.50 -30.83 21.60
CA ILE A 65 -20.64 -29.51 20.91
C ILE A 65 -19.36 -29.15 20.20
N THR A 66 -18.19 -29.33 20.82
CA THR A 66 -16.87 -29.09 20.22
C THR A 66 -16.66 -29.98 18.99
N CYS A 67 -17.03 -31.26 19.04
CA CYS A 67 -16.99 -32.14 17.86
C CYS A 67 -17.89 -31.67 16.73
N LEU A 68 -19.13 -31.26 17.03
CA LEU A 68 -20.06 -30.73 16.03
C LEU A 68 -19.52 -29.45 15.38
N SER A 69 -18.95 -28.57 16.19
CA SER A 69 -18.34 -27.33 15.71
C SER A 69 -17.15 -27.61 14.78
N ILE A 70 -16.29 -28.57 15.09
CA ILE A 70 -15.19 -29.02 14.21
C ILE A 70 -15.74 -29.53 12.85
N LEU A 71 -16.81 -30.35 12.88
CA LEU A 71 -17.41 -30.90 11.66
C LEU A 71 -17.99 -29.80 10.78
N ILE A 72 -18.70 -28.83 11.36
CA ILE A 72 -19.24 -27.67 10.60
C ILE A 72 -18.11 -26.81 10.05
N ASN A 73 -17.07 -26.52 10.82
CA ASN A 73 -15.91 -25.78 10.33
C ASN A 73 -15.19 -26.53 9.20
N LYS A 74 -15.03 -27.83 9.30
CA LYS A 74 -14.48 -28.65 8.21
C LYS A 74 -15.33 -28.51 6.93
N TRP A 75 -16.65 -28.48 7.08
CA TRP A 75 -17.53 -28.26 5.92
C TRP A 75 -17.41 -26.86 5.32
N ILE A 76 -17.30 -25.83 6.17
CA ILE A 76 -17.03 -24.45 5.72
C ILE A 76 -15.71 -24.39 4.94
N VAL A 77 -14.61 -24.89 5.51
CA VAL A 77 -13.29 -24.90 4.87
C VAL A 77 -13.34 -25.64 3.54
N TYR A 78 -13.90 -26.85 3.53
CA TYR A 78 -14.04 -27.64 2.30
C TYR A 78 -14.83 -26.92 1.21
N THR A 79 -15.92 -26.24 1.56
CA THR A 79 -16.70 -25.47 0.60
C THR A 79 -15.91 -24.24 0.12
N SER A 80 -15.21 -23.55 1.02
CA SER A 80 -14.42 -22.35 0.70
C SER A 80 -13.19 -22.65 -0.18
N THR A 81 -12.65 -23.89 -0.16
CA THR A 81 -11.51 -24.27 -1.03
C THR A 81 -11.92 -24.54 -2.46
N ARG A 82 -13.21 -24.61 -2.77
CA ARG A 82 -13.69 -24.95 -4.11
C ARG A 82 -13.84 -23.74 -5.00
N GLY A 83 -13.56 -23.93 -6.30
CA GLY A 83 -13.66 -22.89 -7.32
C GLY A 83 -12.47 -21.92 -7.30
N THR A 84 -12.54 -20.93 -8.19
CA THR A 84 -11.53 -19.87 -8.32
C THR A 84 -12.06 -18.55 -7.78
N ILE A 85 -11.25 -17.49 -7.81
CA ILE A 85 -11.72 -16.14 -7.43
C ILE A 85 -12.88 -15.73 -8.34
N ALA A 86 -12.78 -15.97 -9.65
CA ALA A 86 -13.82 -15.65 -10.62
C ALA A 86 -15.04 -16.60 -10.53
N ASN A 87 -14.84 -17.90 -10.24
CA ASN A 87 -15.91 -18.89 -10.21
C ASN A 87 -16.42 -19.14 -8.77
N VAL A 88 -17.55 -18.54 -8.42
CA VAL A 88 -18.19 -18.58 -7.09
C VAL A 88 -19.23 -19.69 -6.97
N GLU A 89 -19.71 -20.26 -8.08
CA GLU A 89 -20.82 -21.23 -8.12
C GLU A 89 -20.60 -22.45 -7.20
N PRO A 90 -19.40 -23.07 -7.11
CA PRO A 90 -19.16 -24.18 -6.20
C PRO A 90 -19.37 -23.82 -4.71
N ARG A 91 -19.39 -22.54 -4.37
CA ARG A 91 -19.51 -22.00 -3.01
C ARG A 91 -20.91 -21.46 -2.66
N LYS A 92 -21.90 -21.62 -3.52
CA LYS A 92 -23.28 -21.10 -3.34
C LYS A 92 -23.97 -21.57 -2.04
N TRP A 93 -23.57 -22.71 -1.51
CA TRP A 93 -24.11 -23.24 -0.26
C TRP A 93 -23.47 -22.65 1.00
N LEU A 94 -22.35 -21.97 0.89
CA LEU A 94 -21.59 -21.44 2.02
C LEU A 94 -22.42 -20.55 2.98
N PRO A 95 -23.23 -19.60 2.51
CA PRO A 95 -24.06 -18.79 3.40
C PRO A 95 -25.00 -19.62 4.27
N LYS A 96 -25.56 -20.73 3.74
CA LYS A 96 -26.43 -21.62 4.49
C LYS A 96 -25.67 -22.37 5.61
N ILE A 97 -24.42 -22.78 5.31
CA ILE A 97 -23.56 -23.46 6.29
C ILE A 97 -23.15 -22.45 7.39
N LEU A 98 -22.90 -21.18 7.04
CA LEU A 98 -22.62 -20.13 8.01
C LEU A 98 -23.82 -19.82 8.91
N TYR A 99 -25.06 -19.84 8.38
CA TYR A 99 -26.27 -19.73 9.21
C TYR A 99 -26.37 -20.91 10.20
N LEU A 100 -26.06 -22.13 9.74
CA LEU A 100 -26.02 -23.32 10.64
C LEU A 100 -24.98 -23.15 11.74
N LYS A 101 -23.78 -22.68 11.42
CA LYS A 101 -22.73 -22.38 12.41
C LYS A 101 -23.16 -21.32 13.40
N LEU A 102 -23.78 -20.24 12.92
CA LEU A 102 -24.30 -19.18 13.77
C LEU A 102 -25.41 -19.69 14.70
N ALA A 103 -26.31 -20.52 14.19
CA ALA A 103 -27.37 -21.12 15.00
C ALA A 103 -26.79 -22.03 16.09
N LEU A 104 -25.80 -22.87 15.76
CA LEU A 104 -25.08 -23.69 16.75
C LEU A 104 -24.44 -22.81 17.83
N GLY A 105 -23.70 -21.76 17.43
CA GLY A 105 -23.01 -20.86 18.38
C GLY A 105 -23.97 -20.12 19.31
N VAL A 106 -25.04 -19.53 18.77
CA VAL A 106 -25.96 -18.68 19.56
C VAL A 106 -26.93 -19.54 20.41
N PHE A 107 -27.53 -20.56 19.81
CA PHE A 107 -28.61 -21.32 20.53
C PHE A 107 -28.08 -22.52 21.32
N VAL A 108 -26.97 -23.12 20.92
CA VAL A 108 -26.44 -24.30 21.58
C VAL A 108 -25.19 -23.96 22.38
N GLU A 109 -24.10 -23.46 21.77
CA GLU A 109 -22.86 -23.18 22.50
C GLU A 109 -23.07 -22.15 23.61
N LEU A 110 -23.68 -21.00 23.33
CA LEU A 110 -23.89 -19.94 24.31
C LEU A 110 -24.83 -20.41 25.46
N ALA A 111 -25.93 -21.10 25.13
CA ALA A 111 -26.81 -21.65 26.16
C ALA A 111 -26.10 -22.66 27.03
N TRP A 112 -25.24 -23.52 26.44
CA TRP A 112 -24.45 -24.52 27.16
C TRP A 112 -23.40 -23.87 28.06
N ILE A 113 -22.72 -22.81 27.59
CA ILE A 113 -21.75 -22.04 28.41
C ILE A 113 -22.46 -21.36 29.59
N LEU A 114 -23.66 -20.79 29.41
CA LEU A 114 -24.45 -20.19 30.47
C LEU A 114 -24.83 -21.24 31.52
N LEU A 115 -25.28 -22.42 31.07
CA LEU A 115 -25.60 -23.55 31.96
C LEU A 115 -24.35 -24.02 32.72
N GLY A 116 -23.21 -24.13 32.05
CA GLY A 116 -21.95 -24.48 32.67
C GLY A 116 -21.49 -23.43 33.68
N THR A 117 -21.69 -22.16 33.41
CA THR A 117 -21.39 -21.08 34.37
C THR A 117 -22.23 -21.23 35.61
N TYR A 118 -23.54 -21.51 35.48
CA TYR A 118 -24.43 -21.74 36.62
C TYR A 118 -23.97 -22.96 37.47
N PHE A 119 -23.58 -24.05 36.83
CA PHE A 119 -23.14 -25.25 37.56
C PHE A 119 -21.75 -25.13 38.17
N ALA A 120 -20.78 -24.52 37.47
CA ALA A 120 -19.40 -24.42 37.92
C ALA A 120 -19.17 -23.37 39.03
N PHE A 121 -19.96 -22.29 39.04
CA PHE A 121 -19.85 -21.19 40.00
C PHE A 121 -20.97 -21.21 41.06
N GLY A 122 -21.92 -22.15 40.98
CA GLY A 122 -22.94 -22.36 42.00
C GLY A 122 -22.35 -23.05 43.26
N ASP A 123 -23.24 -23.48 44.17
CA ASP A 123 -22.83 -24.21 45.36
C ASP A 123 -22.31 -25.62 44.99
N THR A 124 -20.99 -25.80 45.10
CA THR A 124 -20.25 -27.01 44.78
C THR A 124 -19.45 -27.53 46.00
N SER A 125 -19.83 -27.12 47.22
CA SER A 125 -19.10 -27.40 48.46
C SER A 125 -18.89 -28.90 48.75
N MET A 126 -19.72 -29.77 48.16
CA MET A 126 -19.64 -31.22 48.34
C MET A 126 -18.88 -31.97 47.23
N CYS A 127 -18.29 -31.25 46.26
CA CYS A 127 -17.56 -31.84 45.16
C CYS A 127 -16.04 -31.64 45.31
N ASP A 128 -15.26 -32.55 44.67
CA ASP A 128 -13.81 -32.48 44.66
C ASP A 128 -13.34 -31.13 44.07
N ASN A 129 -12.50 -30.41 44.79
CA ASN A 129 -11.97 -29.12 44.41
C ASN A 129 -11.25 -29.13 43.03
N GLN A 130 -10.60 -30.26 42.69
CA GLN A 130 -9.93 -30.36 41.38
C GLN A 130 -10.93 -30.43 40.23
N VAL A 131 -12.02 -31.17 40.38
CA VAL A 131 -13.10 -31.26 39.39
C VAL A 131 -13.75 -29.88 39.19
N VAL A 132 -14.07 -29.20 40.30
CA VAL A 132 -14.67 -27.87 40.26
C VAL A 132 -13.73 -26.85 39.59
N LEU A 133 -12.43 -26.89 39.89
CA LEU A 133 -11.43 -26.02 39.28
C LEU A 133 -11.32 -26.27 37.77
N THR A 134 -11.25 -27.52 37.32
CA THR A 134 -11.18 -27.86 35.90
C THR A 134 -12.44 -27.43 35.14
N MET A 135 -13.61 -27.56 35.78
CA MET A 135 -14.85 -27.05 35.21
C MET A 135 -14.86 -25.51 35.07
N LYS A 136 -14.41 -24.80 36.08
CA LYS A 136 -14.27 -23.32 36.02
C LYS A 136 -13.33 -22.91 34.91
N ILE A 137 -12.19 -23.58 34.77
CA ILE A 137 -11.25 -23.33 33.67
C ILE A 137 -11.91 -23.59 32.33
N ALA A 138 -12.62 -24.71 32.15
CA ALA A 138 -13.32 -25.01 30.90
C ALA A 138 -14.35 -23.94 30.52
N VAL A 139 -15.19 -23.50 31.48
CA VAL A 139 -16.19 -22.46 31.26
C VAL A 139 -15.54 -21.12 30.92
N VAL A 140 -14.48 -20.72 31.64
CA VAL A 140 -13.75 -19.45 31.33
C VAL A 140 -13.12 -19.51 29.96
N THR A 141 -12.54 -20.63 29.55
CA THR A 141 -11.97 -20.82 28.22
C THR A 141 -13.05 -20.71 27.16
N GLU A 142 -14.23 -21.31 27.35
CA GLU A 142 -15.32 -21.16 26.37
C GLU A 142 -15.85 -19.72 26.28
N TRP A 143 -15.95 -18.99 27.39
CA TRP A 143 -16.27 -17.56 27.36
C TRP A 143 -15.23 -16.76 26.58
N PHE A 144 -13.94 -17.05 26.78
CA PHE A 144 -12.87 -16.41 26.02
C PHE A 144 -13.01 -16.70 24.52
N VAL A 145 -13.27 -17.95 24.15
CA VAL A 145 -13.50 -18.33 22.73
C VAL A 145 -14.70 -17.59 22.15
N ALA A 146 -15.81 -17.51 22.90
CA ALA A 146 -17.01 -16.79 22.47
C ALA A 146 -16.72 -15.30 22.23
N VAL A 147 -16.00 -14.65 23.14
CA VAL A 147 -15.60 -13.24 22.99
C VAL A 147 -14.68 -13.04 21.78
N VAL A 148 -13.67 -13.90 21.59
CA VAL A 148 -12.77 -13.86 20.44
C VAL A 148 -13.56 -14.06 19.14
N ALA A 149 -14.52 -14.99 19.10
CA ALA A 149 -15.38 -15.21 17.95
C ALA A 149 -16.25 -13.97 17.64
N ILE A 150 -16.85 -13.34 18.65
CA ILE A 150 -17.66 -12.12 18.47
C ILE A 150 -16.78 -10.97 17.97
N VAL A 151 -15.62 -10.75 18.56
CA VAL A 151 -14.67 -9.71 18.12
C VAL A 151 -14.20 -10.00 16.70
N GLY A 152 -13.88 -11.25 16.37
CA GLY A 152 -13.52 -11.69 15.02
C GLY A 152 -14.64 -11.40 14.01
N ILE A 153 -15.89 -11.73 14.37
CA ILE A 153 -17.05 -11.40 13.52
C ILE A 153 -17.17 -9.88 13.33
N ILE A 154 -17.00 -9.06 14.37
CA ILE A 154 -17.09 -7.61 14.28
C ILE A 154 -15.98 -7.04 13.38
N ILE A 155 -14.76 -7.56 13.46
CA ILE A 155 -13.62 -7.11 12.64
C ILE A 155 -13.78 -7.56 11.18
N ILE A 156 -14.18 -8.82 10.97
CA ILE A 156 -14.30 -9.43 9.63
C ILE A 156 -15.53 -8.89 8.90
N PHE A 157 -16.66 -8.81 9.57
CA PHE A 157 -17.88 -8.25 9.04
C PHE A 157 -17.89 -6.74 9.34
N ASP A 158 -17.18 -5.96 8.53
CA ASP A 158 -17.12 -4.51 8.63
C ASP A 158 -18.54 -3.90 8.80
N PRO A 159 -18.94 -3.43 10.01
CA PRO A 159 -20.28 -2.93 10.25
C PRO A 159 -20.61 -1.64 9.48
N LEU A 160 -19.60 -0.97 8.93
CA LEU A 160 -19.71 0.23 8.09
C LEU A 160 -19.91 -0.11 6.60
N GLY A 161 -19.67 -1.35 6.19
CA GLY A 161 -19.81 -1.82 4.81
C GLY A 161 -21.26 -2.10 4.40
N LYS A 162 -22.17 -1.13 4.53
CA LYS A 162 -23.55 -1.26 4.04
C LYS A 162 -23.58 -1.13 2.52
N ARG A 163 -23.69 -2.26 1.79
CA ARG A 163 -24.18 -2.30 0.42
C ARG A 163 -25.51 -3.03 0.42
N ASP A 164 -26.61 -2.32 0.19
CA ASP A 164 -27.93 -2.93 -0.04
C ASP A 164 -27.99 -3.46 -1.48
N LEU A 165 -28.51 -4.67 -1.66
CA LEU A 165 -28.55 -5.42 -2.93
C LEU A 165 -29.50 -4.82 -3.99
N SER A 166 -30.27 -3.78 -3.69
CA SER A 166 -31.40 -3.35 -4.50
C SER A 166 -31.23 -2.07 -5.33
N GLU A 167 -30.05 -1.42 -5.34
CA GLU A 167 -29.92 -0.08 -5.93
C GLU A 167 -28.65 0.07 -6.79
N THR A 168 -28.70 -0.35 -8.04
CA THR A 168 -27.53 -0.26 -8.96
C THR A 168 -27.23 1.18 -9.42
N GLU A 169 -28.21 2.08 -9.48
CA GLU A 169 -28.04 3.47 -9.95
C GLU A 169 -27.88 4.53 -8.83
N ARG A 170 -28.35 4.25 -7.60
CA ARG A 170 -28.12 5.12 -6.44
C ARG A 170 -26.76 4.85 -5.76
N ASP A 171 -26.06 3.82 -6.19
CA ASP A 171 -24.82 3.35 -5.56
C ASP A 171 -23.63 4.31 -5.74
N PHE A 172 -23.62 5.15 -6.79
CA PHE A 172 -22.52 6.08 -7.05
C PHE A 172 -22.40 7.17 -5.97
N GLN A 173 -23.51 7.83 -5.64
CA GLN A 173 -23.52 8.85 -4.57
C GLN A 173 -23.34 8.23 -3.18
N ASN A 174 -23.84 6.99 -2.99
CA ASN A 174 -23.68 6.26 -1.74
C ASN A 174 -22.26 5.73 -1.56
N ALA A 175 -21.57 5.31 -2.62
CA ALA A 175 -20.18 4.84 -2.54
C ALA A 175 -19.24 5.98 -2.13
N ALA A 176 -19.34 7.15 -2.73
CA ALA A 176 -18.55 8.33 -2.34
C ALA A 176 -18.79 8.69 -0.87
N LYS A 177 -20.06 8.65 -0.40
CA LYS A 177 -20.42 8.93 1.00
C LYS A 177 -19.88 7.89 1.98
N ILE A 178 -19.81 6.61 1.57
CA ILE A 178 -19.21 5.53 2.38
C ILE A 178 -17.72 5.76 2.51
N TRP A 179 -17.03 6.09 1.41
CA TRP A 179 -15.60 6.41 1.42
C TRP A 179 -15.31 7.67 2.22
N GLU A 180 -16.12 8.72 2.07
CA GLU A 180 -16.03 9.93 2.88
C GLU A 180 -16.14 9.64 4.39
N ASN A 181 -17.11 8.81 4.80
CA ASN A 181 -17.25 8.40 6.20
C ASN A 181 -16.05 7.58 6.70
N ARG A 182 -15.52 6.68 5.88
CA ARG A 182 -14.30 5.90 6.21
C ARG A 182 -13.10 6.81 6.34
N CYS A 183 -12.89 7.72 5.40
CA CYS A 183 -11.83 8.73 5.49
C CYS A 183 -11.99 9.61 6.73
N LYS A 184 -13.19 10.03 7.09
CA LYS A 184 -13.47 10.80 8.32
C LYS A 184 -13.15 10.03 9.59
N ILE A 185 -13.40 8.71 9.63
CA ILE A 185 -13.08 7.87 10.79
C ILE A 185 -11.58 7.66 10.90
N ILE A 186 -10.92 7.32 9.80
CA ILE A 186 -9.45 7.10 9.75
C ILE A 186 -8.73 8.41 10.06
N CYS A 187 -9.21 9.52 9.52
CA CYS A 187 -8.62 10.84 9.63
C CYS A 187 -9.35 11.74 10.66
N CYS A 188 -9.96 11.16 11.69
CA CYS A 188 -10.78 11.89 12.67
C CYS A 188 -10.05 13.07 13.34
N CYS A 189 -8.72 13.01 13.44
CA CYS A 189 -7.90 14.10 13.98
C CYS A 189 -7.66 15.25 12.99
N VAL A 190 -7.88 15.01 11.69
CA VAL A 190 -7.62 15.95 10.58
C VAL A 190 -8.88 16.71 10.16
N ALA A 191 -10.06 16.11 10.27
CA ALA A 191 -11.33 16.65 9.79
C ALA A 191 -11.92 17.77 10.68
N ARG A 192 -11.08 18.67 11.22
CA ARG A 192 -11.54 19.74 12.12
C ARG A 192 -11.83 21.06 11.42
N ASP A 193 -11.22 21.33 10.29
CA ASP A 193 -11.33 22.56 9.51
C ASP A 193 -12.01 22.33 8.14
N ASP A 194 -12.55 23.38 7.54
CA ASP A 194 -13.35 23.25 6.31
C ASP A 194 -12.49 22.89 5.07
N HIS A 195 -11.22 23.27 5.03
CA HIS A 195 -10.27 22.84 3.99
C HIS A 195 -10.02 21.33 4.05
N SER A 196 -9.83 20.77 5.26
CA SER A 196 -9.65 19.34 5.46
C SER A 196 -10.88 18.53 5.06
N LYS A 197 -12.09 19.08 5.25
CA LYS A 197 -13.33 18.43 4.80
C LYS A 197 -13.43 18.38 3.28
N GLY A 198 -13.03 19.46 2.57
CA GLY A 198 -12.98 19.50 1.12
C GLY A 198 -12.07 18.45 0.52
N ALA A 199 -10.81 18.38 1.01
CA ALA A 199 -9.84 17.39 0.57
C ALA A 199 -10.30 15.95 0.85
N LEU A 200 -10.91 15.68 2.02
CA LEU A 200 -11.47 14.35 2.34
C LEU A 200 -12.61 13.95 1.39
N THR A 201 -13.43 14.92 0.97
CA THR A 201 -14.51 14.66 0.01
C THR A 201 -13.96 14.34 -1.38
N GLU A 202 -12.96 15.08 -1.87
CA GLU A 202 -12.28 14.82 -3.16
C GLU A 202 -11.61 13.44 -3.16
N ILE A 203 -10.91 13.08 -2.07
CA ILE A 203 -10.30 11.75 -1.90
C ILE A 203 -11.36 10.65 -1.89
N ALA A 204 -12.47 10.87 -1.19
CA ALA A 204 -13.55 9.90 -1.14
C ALA A 204 -14.19 9.68 -2.52
N GLN A 205 -14.34 10.74 -3.32
CA GLN A 205 -14.81 10.65 -4.70
C GLN A 205 -13.82 9.87 -5.57
N MET A 206 -12.52 10.22 -5.52
CA MET A 206 -11.48 9.54 -6.29
C MET A 206 -11.42 8.04 -5.97
N LEU A 207 -11.41 7.66 -4.70
CA LEU A 207 -11.42 6.25 -4.29
C LEU A 207 -12.71 5.54 -4.72
N SER A 208 -13.86 6.21 -4.62
CA SER A 208 -15.14 5.68 -5.09
C SER A 208 -15.10 5.41 -6.59
N ASP A 209 -14.60 6.36 -7.39
CA ASP A 209 -14.50 6.24 -8.84
C ASP A 209 -13.50 5.17 -9.27
N PHE A 210 -12.38 5.04 -8.54
CA PHE A 210 -11.37 4.02 -8.81
C PHE A 210 -11.91 2.59 -8.63
N PHE A 211 -12.70 2.35 -7.56
CA PHE A 211 -13.29 1.04 -7.27
C PHE A 211 -14.71 0.85 -7.84
N LEU A 212 -15.17 1.79 -8.64
CA LEU A 212 -16.50 1.74 -9.22
C LEU A 212 -16.65 0.55 -10.17
N GLY A 213 -17.79 -0.14 -10.07
CA GLY A 213 -18.10 -1.30 -10.91
C GLY A 213 -17.35 -2.58 -10.55
N ILE A 214 -16.45 -2.57 -9.56
CA ILE A 214 -15.71 -3.74 -9.14
C ILE A 214 -16.18 -4.19 -7.75
N ASP A 215 -16.66 -5.42 -7.69
CA ASP A 215 -17.09 -6.06 -6.44
C ASP A 215 -15.98 -6.94 -5.86
N PHE A 216 -14.82 -6.31 -5.58
CA PHE A 216 -13.69 -6.98 -4.96
C PHE A 216 -13.69 -6.81 -3.44
N VAL A 217 -13.31 -7.88 -2.75
CA VAL A 217 -12.86 -7.80 -1.36
C VAL A 217 -11.35 -7.55 -1.31
N ALA A 218 -10.84 -7.04 -0.19
CA ALA A 218 -9.42 -6.71 -0.04
C ALA A 218 -8.47 -7.88 -0.34
N THR A 219 -8.89 -9.10 -0.03
CA THR A 219 -8.15 -10.34 -0.28
C THR A 219 -8.10 -10.73 -1.76
N ASP A 220 -9.09 -10.34 -2.58
CA ASP A 220 -9.06 -10.52 -4.04
C ASP A 220 -7.99 -9.61 -4.64
N ILE A 221 -7.92 -8.36 -4.18
CA ILE A 221 -6.89 -7.40 -4.62
C ILE A 221 -5.51 -7.92 -4.24
N ALA A 222 -5.33 -8.42 -3.00
CA ALA A 222 -4.07 -9.00 -2.56
C ALA A 222 -3.66 -10.21 -3.42
N ALA A 223 -4.59 -11.12 -3.71
CA ALA A 223 -4.34 -12.27 -4.58
C ALA A 223 -3.97 -11.82 -6.01
N GLY A 224 -4.70 -10.84 -6.56
CA GLY A 224 -4.40 -10.27 -7.87
C GLY A 224 -3.03 -9.60 -7.94
N LEU A 225 -2.62 -8.86 -6.90
CA LEU A 225 -1.28 -8.28 -6.82
C LEU A 225 -0.18 -9.36 -6.79
N ILE A 226 -0.39 -10.46 -6.05
CA ILE A 226 0.54 -11.61 -6.06
C ILE A 226 0.65 -12.20 -7.47
N LEU A 227 -0.47 -12.36 -8.18
CA LEU A 227 -0.47 -12.87 -9.56
C LEU A 227 0.27 -11.92 -10.51
N VAL A 228 0.05 -10.61 -10.40
CA VAL A 228 0.78 -9.59 -11.19
C VAL A 228 2.28 -9.64 -10.88
N GLN A 229 2.67 -9.76 -9.62
CA GLN A 229 4.08 -9.91 -9.24
C GLN A 229 4.71 -11.13 -9.92
N LEU A 230 4.07 -12.29 -9.84
CA LEU A 230 4.55 -13.52 -10.48
C LEU A 230 4.65 -13.41 -12.00
N ASP A 231 3.71 -12.72 -12.64
CA ASP A 231 3.73 -12.46 -14.08
C ASP A 231 4.89 -11.54 -14.48
N GLN A 232 5.07 -10.44 -13.75
CA GLN A 232 6.18 -9.49 -13.98
C GLN A 232 7.56 -10.17 -13.84
N GLU A 233 7.71 -11.07 -12.88
CA GLU A 233 8.94 -11.84 -12.68
C GLU A 233 9.20 -12.82 -13.81
N ARG A 234 8.17 -13.50 -14.32
CA ARG A 234 8.31 -14.35 -15.50
C ARG A 234 8.73 -13.57 -16.74
N GLN A 235 8.05 -12.43 -17.00
CA GLN A 235 8.39 -11.59 -18.15
C GLN A 235 9.86 -11.11 -18.08
N LYS A 236 10.35 -10.81 -16.88
CA LYS A 236 11.76 -10.46 -16.68
C LYS A 236 12.69 -11.62 -17.01
N ILE A 237 12.40 -12.84 -16.54
CA ILE A 237 13.17 -14.05 -16.83
C ILE A 237 13.16 -14.36 -18.32
N ASP A 238 11.98 -14.27 -18.98
CA ASP A 238 11.88 -14.49 -20.42
C ASP A 238 12.67 -13.47 -21.23
N GLN A 239 12.69 -12.20 -20.79
CA GLN A 239 13.52 -11.14 -21.38
C GLN A 239 15.01 -11.41 -21.18
N GLU A 240 15.44 -11.81 -19.99
CA GLU A 240 16.84 -12.18 -19.69
C GLU A 240 17.27 -13.41 -20.50
N LEU A 241 16.42 -14.42 -20.60
CA LEU A 241 16.68 -15.62 -21.42
C LEU A 241 16.79 -15.26 -22.92
N THR A 242 15.90 -14.39 -23.41
CA THR A 242 15.94 -13.91 -24.80
C THR A 242 17.20 -13.08 -25.06
N ALA A 243 17.62 -12.25 -24.12
CA ALA A 243 18.86 -11.48 -24.20
C ALA A 243 20.12 -12.36 -24.20
N VAL A 244 20.08 -13.50 -23.51
CA VAL A 244 21.17 -14.50 -23.54
C VAL A 244 21.24 -15.19 -24.90
N LEU A 245 20.11 -15.40 -25.57
CA LEU A 245 20.02 -16.06 -26.87
C LEU A 245 20.35 -15.15 -28.06
N THR A 246 20.30 -13.82 -27.88
CA THR A 246 20.59 -12.82 -28.93
C THR A 246 21.84 -11.99 -28.58
N PRO A 247 23.03 -12.28 -29.15
CA PRO A 247 24.28 -11.58 -28.85
C PRO A 247 24.22 -10.06 -29.09
N GLU A 248 23.38 -9.60 -30.02
CA GLU A 248 23.21 -8.19 -30.37
C GLU A 248 22.58 -7.37 -29.24
N LEU A 249 21.62 -7.93 -28.48
CA LEU A 249 21.03 -7.30 -27.29
C LEU A 249 22.02 -7.21 -26.13
N ARG A 250 22.95 -8.15 -26.03
CA ARG A 250 24.00 -8.14 -25.03
C ARG A 250 24.99 -6.99 -25.25
N LEU A 251 25.32 -6.68 -26.51
CA LEU A 251 26.14 -5.52 -26.87
C LEU A 251 25.44 -4.19 -26.56
N ALA A 252 24.13 -4.09 -26.79
CA ALA A 252 23.35 -2.92 -26.45
C ALA A 252 23.26 -2.70 -24.91
N ALA A 253 23.06 -3.77 -24.13
CA ALA A 253 23.07 -3.72 -22.68
C ALA A 253 24.46 -3.38 -22.10
N THR A 254 25.55 -3.88 -22.71
CA THR A 254 26.94 -3.59 -22.29
C THR A 254 27.34 -2.17 -22.66
N SER A 255 26.94 -1.66 -23.82
CA SER A 255 27.20 -0.26 -24.23
C SER A 255 26.42 0.76 -23.38
N ILE A 256 25.24 0.39 -22.86
CA ILE A 256 24.50 1.21 -21.90
C ILE A 256 25.26 1.22 -20.55
N ASN A 257 25.85 0.11 -20.12
CA ASN A 257 26.61 0.03 -18.88
C ASN A 257 27.96 0.80 -18.93
N GLU A 258 28.68 0.77 -20.05
CA GLU A 258 29.96 1.49 -20.19
C GLU A 258 29.76 3.00 -20.30
N GLY A 259 28.65 3.48 -20.90
CA GLY A 259 28.34 4.90 -20.99
C GLY A 259 27.94 5.55 -19.66
N VAL A 260 27.54 4.75 -18.66
CA VAL A 260 27.03 5.23 -17.37
C VAL A 260 28.13 5.34 -16.31
N GLN A 261 29.11 4.43 -16.27
CA GLN A 261 30.24 4.53 -15.33
C GLN A 261 31.13 5.76 -15.60
N THR A 262 31.22 6.22 -16.85
CA THR A 262 31.98 7.42 -17.22
C THR A 262 31.22 8.72 -17.10
N GLY A 263 29.86 8.70 -17.07
CA GLY A 263 29.01 9.89 -17.03
C GLY A 263 28.76 10.49 -15.65
N VAL A 264 29.01 9.72 -14.58
CA VAL A 264 28.82 10.20 -13.19
C VAL A 264 30.01 11.04 -12.70
N THR A 265 31.15 10.99 -13.38
CA THR A 265 32.39 11.61 -12.91
C THR A 265 32.83 12.86 -13.69
N GLY A 266 32.07 13.42 -14.64
CA GLY A 266 32.81 14.28 -15.52
C GLY A 266 32.25 15.49 -16.19
N GLN A 267 31.08 16.09 -15.98
CA GLN A 267 30.79 17.39 -16.63
C GLN A 267 29.91 18.39 -15.87
N ASN A 268 29.11 17.96 -14.88
CA ASN A 268 28.32 18.91 -14.11
C ASN A 268 28.53 18.64 -12.59
N ASP A 269 29.17 19.55 -11.90
CA ASP A 269 29.46 19.43 -10.45
C ASP A 269 28.21 19.15 -9.60
N TRP A 270 27.04 19.66 -10.00
CA TRP A 270 25.78 19.44 -9.29
C TRP A 270 25.22 18.01 -9.39
N LEU A 271 25.67 17.19 -10.36
CA LEU A 271 25.31 15.77 -10.50
C LEU A 271 26.32 14.84 -9.84
N ASN A 272 27.32 15.37 -9.13
CA ASN A 272 28.32 14.59 -8.42
C ASN A 272 27.68 13.78 -7.31
N LEU A 273 27.99 12.48 -7.23
CA LEU A 273 27.42 11.53 -6.26
C LEU A 273 27.66 11.98 -4.80
N HIS A 274 28.84 12.50 -4.47
CA HIS A 274 29.13 13.03 -3.14
C HIS A 274 28.21 14.17 -2.76
N ARG A 275 27.95 15.08 -3.71
CA ARG A 275 27.06 16.22 -3.51
C ARG A 275 25.62 15.79 -3.37
N VAL A 276 25.14 14.86 -4.21
CA VAL A 276 23.80 14.27 -4.11
C VAL A 276 23.61 13.59 -2.75
N THR A 277 24.57 12.77 -2.30
CA THR A 277 24.52 12.10 -1.00
C THR A 277 24.53 13.09 0.17
N HIS A 278 25.29 14.18 0.07
CA HIS A 278 25.32 15.21 1.09
C HIS A 278 23.92 15.85 1.28
N PHE A 279 23.24 16.24 0.18
CA PHE A 279 21.92 16.84 0.26
C PHE A 279 20.80 15.85 0.59
N MET A 280 21.02 14.53 0.42
CA MET A 280 20.13 13.52 0.98
C MET A 280 20.06 13.59 2.51
N LYS A 281 21.16 13.94 3.19
CA LYS A 281 21.16 14.12 4.64
C LYS A 281 20.26 15.30 5.08
N PHE A 282 20.19 16.37 4.31
CA PHE A 282 19.24 17.46 4.54
C PHE A 282 17.79 16.99 4.35
N ALA A 283 17.49 16.25 3.28
CA ALA A 283 16.18 15.69 3.01
C ALA A 283 15.74 14.66 4.09
N LEU A 284 16.69 13.91 4.67
CA LEU A 284 16.44 13.01 5.79
C LEU A 284 16.20 13.77 7.10
N SER A 285 17.02 14.81 7.36
CA SER A 285 17.01 15.52 8.64
C SER A 285 15.70 16.27 8.90
N VAL A 286 15.03 16.77 7.86
CA VAL A 286 13.77 17.54 7.98
C VAL A 286 12.61 16.71 8.56
N TYR A 287 12.70 15.37 8.53
CA TYR A 287 11.75 14.50 9.23
C TYR A 287 11.80 14.61 10.74
N GLY A 288 12.88 15.19 11.28
CA GLY A 288 13.02 15.45 12.71
C GLY A 288 13.25 14.19 13.55
N TRP A 289 12.84 14.28 14.82
CA TRP A 289 13.10 13.24 15.81
C TRP A 289 12.47 11.86 15.49
N PRO A 290 11.29 11.73 14.85
CA PRO A 290 10.73 10.40 14.57
C PRO A 290 11.64 9.57 13.67
N MET A 291 12.13 10.16 12.59
CA MET A 291 13.03 9.48 11.65
C MET A 291 14.40 9.25 12.26
N TYR A 292 14.89 10.20 13.06
CA TYR A 292 16.14 10.01 13.81
C TYR A 292 16.08 8.80 14.75
N MET A 293 14.95 8.62 15.48
CA MET A 293 14.73 7.45 16.33
C MET A 293 14.63 6.16 15.51
N PHE A 294 13.92 6.19 14.38
CA PHE A 294 13.80 5.05 13.48
C PHE A 294 15.17 4.59 12.94
N SER A 295 16.00 5.52 12.50
CA SER A 295 17.36 5.22 12.00
C SER A 295 18.36 4.83 13.11
N ASN A 296 18.04 5.06 14.40
CA ASN A 296 18.90 4.78 15.54
C ASN A 296 18.17 4.00 16.65
N LEU A 297 17.49 2.90 16.32
CA LEU A 297 16.54 2.16 17.16
C LEU A 297 17.00 1.89 18.61
N CYS A 298 18.26 1.50 18.82
CA CYS A 298 18.75 1.15 20.18
C CYS A 298 19.29 2.34 20.97
N CYS A 299 19.87 3.35 20.32
CA CYS A 299 20.63 4.42 20.96
C CYS A 299 20.11 5.82 20.64
N GLY A 300 19.06 5.95 19.84
CA GLY A 300 18.48 7.23 19.41
C GLY A 300 18.16 8.18 20.56
N PRO A 301 17.40 7.76 21.58
CA PRO A 301 17.09 8.59 22.73
C PRO A 301 18.34 9.08 23.46
N CYS A 302 19.32 8.20 23.73
CA CYS A 302 20.55 8.54 24.42
C CYS A 302 21.42 9.52 23.62
N LYS A 303 21.45 9.37 22.29
CA LYS A 303 22.24 10.25 21.42
C LYS A 303 21.60 11.63 21.25
N LEU A 304 20.26 11.71 21.31
CA LEU A 304 19.53 12.96 21.15
C LEU A 304 19.42 13.75 22.45
N TRP A 305 19.40 13.07 23.62
CA TRP A 305 19.24 13.66 24.95
C TRP A 305 20.13 14.87 25.24
N PRO A 306 21.45 14.88 24.92
CA PRO A 306 22.31 16.03 25.21
C PRO A 306 21.96 17.28 24.39
N ASN A 307 21.23 17.14 23.29
CA ASN A 307 20.87 18.23 22.38
C ASN A 307 19.44 18.74 22.59
N LEU A 308 18.69 18.13 23.53
CA LEU A 308 17.34 18.56 23.84
C LEU A 308 17.37 19.82 24.71
N SER A 309 16.50 20.78 24.42
CA SER A 309 16.25 21.90 25.31
C SER A 309 15.53 21.38 26.55
N CYS A 310 16.17 21.50 27.73
CA CYS A 310 15.61 21.01 28.98
C CYS A 310 14.25 21.66 29.26
N CYS A 311 13.29 20.85 29.74
CA CYS A 311 11.91 21.25 30.08
C CYS A 311 11.77 22.33 31.18
N THR A 312 12.81 23.10 31.53
CA THR A 312 12.72 24.26 32.42
C THR A 312 11.79 25.36 31.91
N GLY A 313 11.19 25.17 30.71
CA GLY A 313 10.33 26.12 30.04
C GLY A 313 8.89 25.68 29.80
N CYS A 314 8.35 24.60 30.41
CA CYS A 314 6.92 24.32 30.36
C CYS A 314 6.04 25.44 30.95
N CYS A 315 6.66 26.46 31.57
CA CYS A 315 6.04 27.67 32.08
C CYS A 315 6.61 28.90 31.34
N GLY A 316 6.10 29.18 30.14
CA GLY A 316 6.02 30.56 29.67
C GLY A 316 7.29 31.28 29.22
N ARG A 317 8.25 30.66 28.54
CA ARG A 317 9.22 31.43 27.73
C ARG A 317 8.68 31.59 26.29
N PRO A 318 8.61 32.81 25.75
CA PRO A 318 8.37 33.03 24.35
C PRO A 318 9.50 32.32 23.56
N GLN A 319 9.13 31.60 22.50
CA GLN A 319 10.08 31.06 21.54
C GLN A 319 11.03 32.15 21.08
N ALA A 320 12.33 31.95 21.34
CA ALA A 320 13.34 32.94 21.00
C ALA A 320 13.36 33.15 19.48
N ASN A 321 13.14 34.38 19.07
CA ASN A 321 13.53 35.00 17.80
C ASN A 321 12.81 34.61 16.50
N GLY A 322 11.62 33.98 16.46
CA GLY A 322 10.86 33.81 15.21
C GLY A 322 11.47 32.85 14.16
N VAL A 323 12.62 32.24 14.49
CA VAL A 323 13.36 31.32 13.59
C VAL A 323 12.73 29.94 13.54
N VAL A 324 12.17 29.46 14.68
CA VAL A 324 11.58 28.13 14.80
C VAL A 324 10.10 28.25 15.15
N ILE A 325 9.24 27.63 14.33
CA ILE A 325 7.79 27.65 14.47
C ILE A 325 7.28 26.22 14.68
N ASP A 326 6.38 26.05 15.66
CA ASP A 326 5.64 24.81 15.94
C ASP A 326 6.49 23.56 16.24
N ASP A 327 7.71 23.70 16.78
CA ASP A 327 8.44 22.57 17.38
C ASP A 327 7.85 22.24 18.77
N ASN A 328 8.10 21.02 19.24
CA ASN A 328 7.67 20.61 20.58
C ASN A 328 8.46 21.35 21.70
N CYS A 329 7.97 21.25 22.95
CA CYS A 329 8.56 21.97 24.09
C CYS A 329 10.04 21.67 24.35
N CYS A 330 10.55 20.52 23.91
CA CYS A 330 11.94 20.11 24.04
C CYS A 330 12.79 20.40 22.80
N GLN A 331 12.19 20.98 21.75
CA GLN A 331 12.80 21.23 20.44
C GLN A 331 13.43 19.97 19.82
N CYS A 332 12.72 18.84 19.91
CA CYS A 332 13.23 17.55 19.47
C CYS A 332 13.51 17.49 17.96
N ASN A 333 12.68 18.18 17.14
CA ASN A 333 12.90 18.21 15.69
C ASN A 333 14.18 19.00 15.37
N MET A 334 14.36 20.16 15.97
CA MET A 334 15.58 20.96 15.81
C MET A 334 16.82 20.22 16.31
N ALA A 335 16.72 19.53 17.45
CA ALA A 335 17.83 18.73 17.98
C ALA A 335 18.21 17.60 17.01
N ALA A 336 17.21 16.94 16.38
CA ALA A 336 17.46 15.89 15.41
C ALA A 336 18.10 16.43 14.12
N ILE A 337 17.63 17.57 13.59
CA ILE A 337 18.23 18.24 12.41
C ILE A 337 19.70 18.55 12.67
N LYS A 338 20.00 19.27 13.75
CA LYS A 338 21.38 19.63 14.13
C LYS A 338 22.27 18.41 14.28
N LYS A 339 21.76 17.37 14.93
CA LYS A 339 22.52 16.13 15.15
C LYS A 339 22.81 15.36 13.88
N THR A 340 21.82 15.30 12.95
CA THR A 340 21.97 14.60 11.67
C THR A 340 22.95 15.31 10.74
N LEU A 341 22.88 16.64 10.68
CA LEU A 341 23.69 17.46 9.78
C LEU A 341 25.04 17.89 10.38
N GLY A 342 25.19 17.85 11.69
CA GLY A 342 26.39 18.36 12.39
C GLY A 342 26.52 19.89 12.32
N ILE A 343 25.40 20.62 12.18
CA ILE A 343 25.34 22.08 12.07
C ILE A 343 24.96 22.76 13.39
N ASN A 344 25.22 24.05 13.49
CA ASN A 344 24.92 24.85 14.65
C ASN A 344 23.62 25.66 14.49
N ASP A 345 23.18 26.31 15.57
CA ASP A 345 21.99 27.17 15.56
C ASP A 345 22.11 28.37 14.62
N CYS A 346 23.31 28.93 14.46
CA CYS A 346 23.57 30.06 13.55
C CYS A 346 23.45 29.68 12.06
N ASP A 347 23.53 28.40 11.72
CA ASP A 347 23.43 27.93 10.36
C ASP A 347 21.96 27.66 9.96
N ILE A 348 21.00 27.81 10.87
CA ILE A 348 19.57 27.64 10.60
C ILE A 348 18.90 29.02 10.56
N LEU A 349 18.46 29.41 9.37
CA LEU A 349 17.80 30.69 9.13
C LEU A 349 16.32 30.66 9.51
N HIS A 350 15.65 29.53 9.24
CA HIS A 350 14.23 29.36 9.51
C HIS A 350 13.89 27.87 9.59
N ALA A 351 12.97 27.51 10.49
CA ALA A 351 12.40 26.16 10.53
C ALA A 351 10.93 26.23 10.92
N SER A 352 10.06 25.66 10.10
CA SER A 352 8.63 25.53 10.37
C SER A 352 8.25 24.06 10.40
N PHE A 353 7.75 23.62 11.56
CA PHE A 353 7.17 22.28 11.73
C PHE A 353 5.65 22.32 11.66
N HIS A 354 5.10 23.44 11.21
CA HIS A 354 3.68 23.62 10.98
C HIS A 354 3.20 22.62 9.95
N ASN A 355 2.14 21.87 10.28
CA ASN A 355 1.66 20.77 9.47
C ASN A 355 0.14 20.80 9.34
N LYS A 356 -0.34 21.32 8.23
CA LYS A 356 -1.74 21.27 7.79
C LYS A 356 -1.81 20.75 6.36
N ILE A 357 -3.02 20.52 5.86
CA ILE A 357 -3.22 20.15 4.46
C ILE A 357 -2.62 21.25 3.57
N PHE A 358 -1.76 20.87 2.62
CA PHE A 358 -0.99 21.74 1.72
C PHE A 358 -0.01 22.72 2.42
N GLU A 359 0.11 22.69 3.75
CA GLU A 359 1.05 23.50 4.52
C GLU A 359 2.09 22.56 5.16
N ILE A 360 3.13 22.23 4.41
CA ILE A 360 4.13 21.22 4.78
C ILE A 360 5.30 21.81 5.56
N PRO A 361 5.90 21.08 6.50
CA PRO A 361 7.09 21.49 7.21
C PRO A 361 8.30 21.64 6.30
N PHE A 362 9.12 22.66 6.58
CA PHE A 362 10.38 22.89 5.91
C PHE A 362 11.36 23.65 6.82
N PHE A 363 12.63 23.59 6.49
CA PHE A 363 13.62 24.47 7.11
C PHE A 363 14.57 25.04 6.07
N VAL A 364 15.17 26.18 6.40
CA VAL A 364 16.19 26.86 5.60
C VAL A 364 17.47 26.90 6.42
N GLY A 365 18.51 26.29 5.88
CA GLY A 365 19.82 26.22 6.50
C GLY A 365 20.95 26.68 5.58
N ILE A 366 22.12 26.94 6.16
CA ILE A 366 23.33 27.30 5.45
C ILE A 366 24.28 26.11 5.45
N ASP A 367 24.70 25.70 4.27
CA ASP A 367 25.76 24.72 4.09
C ASP A 367 27.05 25.39 3.64
N HIS A 368 27.96 25.58 4.57
CA HIS A 368 29.25 26.19 4.30
C HIS A 368 30.19 25.30 3.48
N HIS A 369 29.97 23.99 3.52
CA HIS A 369 30.82 23.03 2.80
C HIS A 369 30.66 23.17 1.28
N HIS A 370 29.40 23.26 0.79
CA HIS A 370 29.10 23.42 -0.63
C HIS A 370 28.68 24.86 -0.98
N LYS A 371 28.86 25.82 -0.09
CA LYS A 371 28.43 27.21 -0.26
C LYS A 371 27.00 27.30 -0.76
N SER A 372 26.08 26.71 -0.01
CA SER A 372 24.69 26.62 -0.42
C SER A 372 23.74 27.14 0.66
N ILE A 373 22.69 27.83 0.23
CA ILE A 373 21.50 28.09 1.03
C ILE A 373 20.53 26.97 0.71
N VAL A 374 20.18 26.14 1.71
CA VAL A 374 19.43 24.90 1.53
C VAL A 374 18.02 25.06 2.06
N VAL A 375 17.02 24.84 1.21
CA VAL A 375 15.62 24.69 1.59
C VAL A 375 15.29 23.21 1.59
N ALA A 376 15.13 22.61 2.76
CA ALA A 376 14.77 21.21 2.92
C ALA A 376 13.29 21.09 3.25
N ILE A 377 12.53 20.34 2.44
CA ILE A 377 11.08 20.19 2.54
C ILE A 377 10.76 18.76 2.98
N ARG A 378 9.90 18.63 4.02
CA ARG A 378 9.55 17.34 4.60
C ARG A 378 8.61 16.55 3.71
N GLY A 379 8.84 15.24 3.61
CA GLY A 379 7.93 14.29 3.01
C GLY A 379 6.82 13.81 3.94
N THR A 380 6.11 12.78 3.51
CA THR A 380 4.93 12.24 4.21
C THR A 380 5.28 11.65 5.58
N LEU A 381 4.75 12.22 6.64
CA LEU A 381 4.86 11.72 8.02
C LEU A 381 3.52 11.64 8.75
N SER A 382 2.50 12.27 8.21
CA SER A 382 1.20 12.38 8.88
C SER A 382 0.06 12.05 7.93
N LEU A 383 -1.12 11.82 8.49
CA LEU A 383 -2.33 11.67 7.68
C LEU A 383 -2.63 12.92 6.83
N LYS A 384 -2.24 14.11 7.30
CA LYS A 384 -2.41 15.36 6.53
C LYS A 384 -1.52 15.39 5.29
N ASP A 385 -0.26 14.96 5.44
CA ASP A 385 0.67 14.85 4.33
C ASP A 385 0.16 13.82 3.31
N ALA A 386 -0.30 12.64 3.80
CA ALA A 386 -0.89 11.61 2.94
C ALA A 386 -2.11 12.11 2.16
N LEU A 387 -2.94 12.98 2.76
CA LEU A 387 -4.07 13.61 2.07
C LEU A 387 -3.61 14.54 0.93
N THR A 388 -2.50 15.24 1.11
CA THR A 388 -1.88 16.05 0.05
C THR A 388 -1.45 15.19 -1.13
N ASP A 389 -0.88 14.02 -0.87
CA ASP A 389 -0.44 13.07 -1.90
C ASP A 389 -1.62 12.45 -2.69
N MET A 390 -2.79 12.35 -2.08
CA MET A 390 -3.96 11.70 -2.69
C MET A 390 -4.81 12.63 -3.57
N THR A 391 -4.62 13.95 -3.53
CA THR A 391 -5.30 14.88 -4.44
C THR A 391 -4.66 14.83 -5.83
N ALA A 392 -5.07 13.85 -6.62
CA ALA A 392 -4.43 13.49 -7.89
C ALA A 392 -4.91 14.31 -9.11
N GLU A 393 -5.53 15.48 -8.91
CA GLU A 393 -5.86 16.41 -9.97
C GLU A 393 -4.61 17.16 -10.44
N SER A 394 -4.55 17.49 -11.74
CA SER A 394 -3.52 18.37 -12.29
C SER A 394 -4.00 19.82 -12.34
N GLU A 395 -3.06 20.76 -12.27
CA GLU A 395 -3.30 22.17 -12.52
C GLU A 395 -2.30 22.71 -13.53
N HIS A 396 -2.71 23.71 -14.32
CA HIS A 396 -1.86 24.38 -15.30
C HIS A 396 -0.81 25.25 -14.61
N VAL A 397 0.43 25.18 -15.10
CA VAL A 397 1.57 25.94 -14.58
C VAL A 397 2.14 26.80 -15.73
N GLU A 398 2.05 28.11 -15.61
CA GLU A 398 2.61 29.02 -16.61
C GLU A 398 4.14 29.11 -16.48
N ILE A 399 4.84 28.84 -17.57
CA ILE A 399 6.31 28.92 -17.66
C ILE A 399 6.67 29.85 -18.82
N GLU A 400 7.36 30.96 -18.53
CA GLU A 400 7.74 31.98 -19.53
C GLU A 400 8.58 31.38 -20.66
N GLU A 401 9.43 30.39 -20.35
CA GLU A 401 10.30 29.70 -21.32
C GLU A 401 9.55 28.66 -22.19
N LEU A 402 8.29 28.36 -21.88
CA LEU A 402 7.47 27.34 -22.55
C LEU A 402 6.05 27.86 -22.86
N PRO A 403 5.89 28.99 -23.56
CA PRO A 403 4.60 29.68 -23.69
C PRO A 403 3.53 28.87 -24.45
N ASP A 404 3.94 27.99 -25.36
CA ASP A 404 3.04 27.18 -26.20
C ASP A 404 2.85 25.75 -25.72
N ALA A 405 3.48 25.35 -24.60
CA ALA A 405 3.41 24.00 -24.09
C ALA A 405 2.24 23.80 -23.09
N GLN A 406 1.59 22.66 -23.16
CA GLN A 406 0.65 22.22 -22.10
C GLN A 406 1.45 21.78 -20.88
N THR A 407 1.69 22.73 -19.99
CA THR A 407 2.45 22.52 -18.75
C THR A 407 1.48 22.32 -17.59
N GLU A 408 1.46 21.13 -17.05
CA GLU A 408 0.62 20.74 -15.92
C GLU A 408 1.47 20.13 -14.81
N ALA A 409 1.03 20.31 -13.58
CA ALA A 409 1.62 19.67 -12.41
C ALA A 409 0.54 19.15 -11.48
N HIS A 410 0.90 18.20 -10.61
CA HIS A 410 0.02 17.65 -9.59
C HIS A 410 -0.46 18.76 -8.64
N LYS A 411 -1.77 19.03 -8.61
CA LYS A 411 -2.40 20.16 -7.91
C LYS A 411 -2.02 20.25 -6.43
N GLY A 412 -2.20 19.15 -5.68
CA GLY A 412 -1.92 19.16 -4.24
C GLY A 412 -0.46 19.43 -3.90
N ILE A 413 0.47 18.89 -4.69
CA ILE A 413 1.91 19.09 -4.50
C ILE A 413 2.32 20.51 -4.92
N MET A 414 1.72 21.03 -5.98
CA MET A 414 1.94 22.41 -6.40
C MET A 414 1.43 23.41 -5.36
N GLN A 415 0.28 23.17 -4.73
CA GLN A 415 -0.22 23.99 -3.61
C GLN A 415 0.75 24.00 -2.42
N ALA A 416 1.34 22.84 -2.09
CA ALA A 416 2.38 22.76 -1.06
C ALA A 416 3.65 23.55 -1.45
N ALA A 417 4.06 23.49 -2.73
CA ALA A 417 5.17 24.28 -3.25
C ALA A 417 4.88 25.80 -3.21
N HIS A 418 3.68 26.22 -3.57
CA HIS A 418 3.24 27.62 -3.44
C HIS A 418 3.24 28.09 -1.99
N PHE A 419 2.84 27.24 -1.04
CA PHE A 419 2.93 27.58 0.38
C PHE A 419 4.39 27.87 0.79
N VAL A 420 5.31 26.96 0.47
CA VAL A 420 6.73 27.16 0.82
C VAL A 420 7.30 28.40 0.14
N SER A 421 7.08 28.58 -1.17
CA SER A 421 7.58 29.75 -1.93
C SER A 421 7.05 31.06 -1.34
N ARG A 422 5.74 31.14 -1.06
CA ARG A 422 5.11 32.31 -0.44
C ARG A 422 5.69 32.62 0.93
N ARG A 423 5.91 31.59 1.77
CA ARG A 423 6.51 31.80 3.11
C ARG A 423 7.95 32.31 3.03
N LEU A 424 8.74 31.81 2.06
CA LEU A 424 10.10 32.29 1.83
C LEU A 424 10.12 33.77 1.40
N ASP A 425 9.17 34.18 0.55
CA ASP A 425 9.04 35.58 0.08
C ASP A 425 8.49 36.51 1.19
N GLU A 426 7.40 36.12 1.88
CA GLU A 426 6.78 36.93 2.96
C GLU A 426 7.79 37.27 4.08
N LEU A 427 8.61 36.29 4.45
CA LEU A 427 9.61 36.46 5.51
C LEU A 427 10.96 36.98 4.97
N LYS A 428 11.09 37.17 3.66
CA LYS A 428 12.32 37.60 2.97
C LYS A 428 13.55 36.77 3.33
N ILE A 429 13.36 35.48 3.61
CA ILE A 429 14.42 34.60 4.13
C ILE A 429 15.56 34.47 3.14
N LEU A 430 15.24 34.19 1.86
CA LEU A 430 16.26 34.03 0.81
C LEU A 430 16.95 35.35 0.48
N GLU A 431 16.22 36.45 0.45
CA GLU A 431 16.79 37.78 0.17
C GLU A 431 17.84 38.15 1.22
N GLN A 432 17.48 38.04 2.48
CA GLN A 432 18.41 38.30 3.60
C GLN A 432 19.61 37.35 3.61
N ALA A 433 19.38 36.07 3.28
CA ALA A 433 20.45 35.09 3.17
C ALA A 433 21.46 35.44 2.05
N PHE A 434 20.97 35.81 0.89
CA PHE A 434 21.83 36.19 -0.25
C PHE A 434 22.50 37.54 -0.09
N GLU A 435 21.94 38.46 0.72
CA GLU A 435 22.64 39.69 1.09
C GLU A 435 23.91 39.39 1.86
N GLN A 436 23.85 38.39 2.77
CA GLN A 436 24.97 37.95 3.60
C GLN A 436 25.93 37.01 2.87
N TYR A 437 25.39 36.08 2.05
CA TYR A 437 26.14 35.00 1.38
C TYR A 437 25.99 35.10 -0.15
N LYS A 438 26.56 36.13 -0.74
CA LYS A 438 26.39 36.50 -2.18
C LYS A 438 26.88 35.42 -3.16
N ASP A 439 27.91 34.66 -2.75
CA ASP A 439 28.54 33.62 -3.59
C ASP A 439 27.92 32.23 -3.40
N TYR A 440 26.83 32.14 -2.60
CA TYR A 440 26.18 30.85 -2.34
C TYR A 440 25.12 30.54 -3.39
N GLN A 441 24.88 29.25 -3.61
CA GLN A 441 23.87 28.73 -4.52
C GLN A 441 22.60 28.34 -3.75
N LEU A 442 21.42 28.56 -4.33
CA LEU A 442 20.18 28.02 -3.77
C LEU A 442 20.08 26.52 -4.09
N VAL A 443 19.90 25.71 -3.05
CA VAL A 443 19.62 24.28 -3.17
C VAL A 443 18.28 24.00 -2.52
N ILE A 444 17.38 23.32 -3.26
CA ILE A 444 16.09 22.88 -2.71
C ILE A 444 16.12 21.34 -2.69
N THR A 445 15.73 20.74 -1.58
CA THR A 445 15.78 19.29 -1.44
C THR A 445 14.60 18.75 -0.64
N GLY A 446 14.27 17.48 -0.86
CA GLY A 446 13.23 16.76 -0.14
C GLY A 446 13.20 15.30 -0.53
N HIS A 447 12.39 14.54 0.21
CA HIS A 447 12.15 13.13 -0.04
C HIS A 447 10.64 12.88 -0.13
N SER A 448 10.19 11.97 -1.02
CA SER A 448 8.78 11.61 -1.19
C SER A 448 7.94 12.83 -1.60
N LEU A 449 6.81 13.12 -0.93
CA LEU A 449 6.04 14.35 -1.10
C LEU A 449 6.93 15.60 -1.07
N GLY A 450 7.88 15.67 -0.11
CA GLY A 450 8.83 16.78 -0.01
C GLY A 450 9.72 16.91 -1.23
N ALA A 451 10.06 15.83 -1.92
CA ALA A 451 10.80 15.86 -3.18
C ALA A 451 9.94 16.43 -4.32
N GLY A 452 8.67 16.04 -4.38
CA GLY A 452 7.70 16.61 -5.32
C GLY A 452 7.53 18.11 -5.10
N ALA A 453 7.29 18.52 -3.86
CA ALA A 453 7.18 19.94 -3.48
C ALA A 453 8.48 20.73 -3.74
N ALA A 454 9.65 20.11 -3.51
CA ALA A 454 10.96 20.71 -3.82
C ALA A 454 11.13 20.95 -5.32
N ALA A 455 10.76 19.98 -6.16
CA ALA A 455 10.81 20.12 -7.61
C ALA A 455 9.85 21.22 -8.11
N CYS A 456 8.60 21.23 -7.64
CA CYS A 456 7.62 22.27 -7.97
C CYS A 456 8.05 23.66 -7.47
N ALA A 457 8.54 23.77 -6.21
CA ALA A 457 9.07 25.02 -5.69
C ALA A 457 10.28 25.52 -6.49
N SER A 458 11.10 24.59 -6.99
CA SER A 458 12.24 24.94 -7.87
C SER A 458 11.78 25.52 -9.21
N VAL A 459 10.69 25.00 -9.78
CA VAL A 459 10.06 25.58 -10.97
C VAL A 459 9.60 27.01 -10.71
N LEU A 460 8.90 27.25 -9.58
CA LEU A 460 8.40 28.58 -9.19
C LEU A 460 9.53 29.59 -8.91
N LEU A 461 10.63 29.14 -8.32
CA LEU A 461 11.74 30.01 -7.90
C LEU A 461 12.83 30.17 -8.95
N ARG A 462 12.84 29.35 -10.03
CA ARG A 462 13.84 29.39 -11.10
C ARG A 462 13.99 30.76 -11.78
N PRO A 463 12.90 31.48 -12.09
CA PRO A 463 13.02 32.82 -12.71
C PRO A 463 13.76 33.82 -11.81
N LYS A 464 13.55 33.76 -10.48
CA LYS A 464 14.20 34.64 -9.51
C LYS A 464 15.63 34.18 -9.16
N TYR A 465 15.89 32.86 -9.18
CA TYR A 465 17.19 32.27 -8.84
C TYR A 465 17.68 31.32 -9.95
N PRO A 466 18.21 31.85 -11.07
CA PRO A 466 18.53 31.05 -12.26
C PRO A 466 19.57 29.95 -12.06
N ASN A 467 20.40 30.03 -11.00
CA ASN A 467 21.43 29.04 -10.67
C ASN A 467 20.98 28.01 -9.64
N LEU A 468 19.68 27.99 -9.25
CA LEU A 468 19.20 27.02 -8.28
C LEU A 468 19.35 25.59 -8.78
N VAL A 469 19.55 24.66 -7.84
CA VAL A 469 19.57 23.22 -8.07
C VAL A 469 18.60 22.54 -7.11
N CYS A 470 17.92 21.50 -7.59
CA CYS A 470 17.03 20.68 -6.77
C CYS A 470 17.51 19.23 -6.71
N TYR A 471 17.51 18.66 -5.51
CA TYR A 471 17.72 17.22 -5.28
C TYR A 471 16.42 16.62 -4.76
N ALA A 472 15.77 15.81 -5.60
CA ALA A 472 14.49 15.18 -5.33
C ALA A 472 14.69 13.67 -5.09
N PHE A 473 14.54 13.22 -3.83
CA PHE A 473 14.74 11.82 -3.47
C PHE A 473 13.41 11.08 -3.45
N SER A 474 13.27 10.04 -4.26
CA SER A 474 12.02 9.26 -4.41
C SER A 474 10.81 10.15 -4.71
N PRO A 475 10.87 11.10 -5.69
CA PRO A 475 9.75 11.99 -5.98
C PRO A 475 8.55 11.23 -6.54
N PRO A 476 7.31 11.75 -6.39
CA PRO A 476 6.12 11.14 -6.97
C PRO A 476 6.19 11.02 -8.50
N GLY A 477 5.69 9.89 -9.04
CA GLY A 477 5.67 9.59 -10.47
C GLY A 477 4.68 10.45 -11.25
N GLY A 478 3.49 10.69 -10.68
CA GLY A 478 2.44 11.51 -11.27
C GLY A 478 2.59 12.99 -10.98
N LEU A 479 3.77 13.60 -11.23
CA LEU A 479 4.06 14.95 -10.77
C LEU A 479 3.96 16.02 -11.85
N LEU A 480 4.65 15.86 -12.99
CA LEU A 480 4.81 16.90 -14.02
C LEU A 480 4.43 16.37 -15.40
N SER A 481 3.79 17.21 -16.22
CA SER A 481 3.58 16.93 -17.65
C SER A 481 4.91 16.74 -18.38
N PRO A 482 4.94 16.02 -19.52
CA PRO A 482 6.19 15.75 -20.25
C PRO A 482 7.02 16.99 -20.57
N PRO A 483 6.44 18.11 -21.06
CA PRO A 483 7.23 19.33 -21.33
C PRO A 483 7.84 19.90 -20.04
N LEU A 484 7.09 19.91 -18.95
CA LEU A 484 7.56 20.44 -17.67
C LEU A 484 8.61 19.53 -17.02
N ALA A 485 8.45 18.20 -17.11
CA ALA A 485 9.46 17.24 -16.69
C ALA A 485 10.77 17.40 -17.47
N GLN A 486 10.69 17.63 -18.77
CA GLN A 486 11.86 17.91 -19.61
C GLN A 486 12.56 19.23 -19.23
N TYR A 487 11.79 20.29 -18.98
CA TYR A 487 12.31 21.58 -18.52
C TYR A 487 13.15 21.45 -17.24
N THR A 488 12.65 20.64 -16.29
CA THR A 488 13.32 20.42 -15.01
C THR A 488 14.64 19.65 -15.11
N GLN A 489 14.95 18.97 -16.22
CA GLN A 489 16.20 18.20 -16.39
C GLN A 489 17.48 19.05 -16.29
N SER A 490 17.38 20.37 -16.48
CA SER A 490 18.52 21.28 -16.40
C SER A 490 18.93 21.64 -14.98
N PHE A 491 18.05 21.42 -13.97
CA PHE A 491 18.29 21.84 -12.59
C PHE A 491 17.74 20.90 -11.51
N VAL A 492 17.02 19.84 -11.86
CA VAL A 492 16.51 18.82 -10.91
C VAL A 492 17.22 17.50 -11.13
N CYS A 493 17.81 16.95 -10.07
CA CYS A 493 18.33 15.58 -9.99
C CYS A 493 17.41 14.75 -9.09
N SER A 494 16.72 13.78 -9.68
CA SER A 494 15.90 12.82 -8.97
C SER A 494 16.68 11.54 -8.68
N VAL A 495 16.54 10.97 -7.48
CA VAL A 495 17.17 9.71 -7.11
C VAL A 495 16.08 8.71 -6.74
N VAL A 496 16.11 7.53 -7.34
CA VAL A 496 15.16 6.45 -7.12
C VAL A 496 15.90 5.17 -6.79
N LEU A 497 15.50 4.49 -5.72
CA LEU A 497 16.09 3.20 -5.32
C LEU A 497 15.20 2.04 -5.78
N GLY A 498 15.80 1.06 -6.43
CA GLY A 498 15.22 -0.26 -6.69
C GLY A 498 13.84 -0.26 -7.32
N LYS A 499 12.92 -0.88 -6.62
CA LYS A 499 11.51 -1.05 -7.03
C LYS A 499 10.56 -0.06 -6.33
N ASP A 500 11.09 1.09 -5.86
CA ASP A 500 10.31 2.12 -5.16
C ASP A 500 8.98 2.40 -5.88
N LEU A 501 7.88 2.31 -5.12
CA LEU A 501 6.53 2.48 -5.62
C LEU A 501 6.22 3.96 -5.96
N VAL A 502 6.68 4.90 -5.14
CA VAL A 502 6.24 6.30 -5.20
C VAL A 502 6.62 6.99 -6.52
N PRO A 503 7.84 6.83 -7.07
CA PRO A 503 8.17 7.35 -8.38
C PRO A 503 7.43 6.70 -9.56
N ARG A 504 6.71 5.61 -9.31
CA ARG A 504 5.89 4.88 -10.30
C ARG A 504 4.40 5.10 -10.10
N LEU A 505 4.03 5.80 -9.02
CA LEU A 505 2.63 6.03 -8.66
C LEU A 505 2.06 7.21 -9.47
N SER A 506 1.08 6.91 -10.31
CA SER A 506 0.27 7.87 -11.07
C SER A 506 -1.13 7.31 -11.28
N LEU A 507 -2.12 8.14 -11.59
CA LEU A 507 -3.48 7.67 -11.91
C LEU A 507 -3.46 6.68 -13.09
N LEU A 508 -2.69 6.99 -14.12
CA LEU A 508 -2.46 6.12 -15.27
C LEU A 508 -1.87 4.77 -14.84
N GLY A 509 -0.79 4.77 -14.05
CA GLY A 509 -0.14 3.56 -13.54
C GLY A 509 -1.07 2.73 -12.67
N MET A 510 -1.92 3.37 -11.87
CA MET A 510 -2.92 2.69 -11.04
C MET A 510 -4.01 2.02 -11.89
N GLU A 511 -4.54 2.70 -12.92
CA GLU A 511 -5.52 2.09 -13.84
C GLU A 511 -4.90 0.93 -14.64
N ASP A 512 -3.65 1.06 -15.09
CA ASP A 512 -2.91 -0.02 -15.74
C ASP A 512 -2.73 -1.21 -14.78
N LEU A 513 -2.37 -0.97 -13.53
CA LEU A 513 -2.27 -2.02 -12.50
C LEU A 513 -3.62 -2.69 -12.27
N LYS A 514 -4.71 -1.92 -12.18
CA LYS A 514 -6.07 -2.43 -12.02
C LYS A 514 -6.46 -3.37 -13.17
N VAL A 515 -6.20 -2.95 -14.42
CA VAL A 515 -6.44 -3.80 -15.60
C VAL A 515 -5.61 -5.07 -15.53
N LYS A 516 -4.31 -4.99 -15.19
CA LYS A 516 -3.43 -6.16 -15.02
C LYS A 516 -3.96 -7.11 -13.94
N VAL A 517 -4.38 -6.59 -12.77
CA VAL A 517 -4.96 -7.38 -11.68
C VAL A 517 -6.25 -8.10 -12.14
N LEU A 518 -7.15 -7.39 -12.81
CA LEU A 518 -8.41 -7.96 -13.32
C LEU A 518 -8.14 -9.08 -14.32
N GLN A 519 -7.23 -8.85 -15.27
CA GLN A 519 -6.85 -9.82 -16.27
C GLN A 519 -6.25 -11.07 -15.64
N GLN A 520 -5.28 -10.91 -14.72
CA GLN A 520 -4.64 -12.03 -14.01
C GLN A 520 -5.63 -12.84 -13.17
N ILE A 521 -6.62 -12.19 -12.54
CA ILE A 521 -7.67 -12.89 -11.80
C ILE A 521 -8.59 -13.66 -12.74
N LYS A 522 -8.95 -13.08 -13.90
CA LYS A 522 -9.79 -13.72 -14.92
C LYS A 522 -9.11 -14.98 -15.47
N ASP A 523 -7.82 -14.88 -15.79
CA ASP A 523 -7.05 -15.96 -16.42
C ASP A 523 -6.59 -17.02 -15.39
N CYS A 524 -6.75 -16.78 -14.07
CA CYS A 524 -6.28 -17.68 -13.04
C CYS A 524 -7.32 -18.76 -12.69
N HIS A 525 -6.96 -20.02 -12.90
CA HIS A 525 -7.79 -21.18 -12.57
C HIS A 525 -7.52 -21.78 -11.17
N LYS A 526 -6.65 -21.15 -10.36
CA LYS A 526 -6.32 -21.65 -9.00
C LYS A 526 -7.22 -21.04 -7.93
N PRO A 527 -7.52 -21.81 -6.86
CA PRO A 527 -8.21 -21.29 -5.70
C PRO A 527 -7.40 -20.20 -5.00
N LYS A 528 -8.06 -19.15 -4.48
CA LYS A 528 -7.44 -17.99 -3.84
C LYS A 528 -6.50 -18.36 -2.68
N TYR A 529 -6.85 -19.35 -1.85
CA TYR A 529 -6.01 -19.75 -0.73
C TYR A 529 -4.62 -20.26 -1.16
N GLN A 530 -4.52 -20.89 -2.33
CA GLN A 530 -3.22 -21.33 -2.88
C GLN A 530 -2.37 -20.13 -3.33
N ILE A 531 -3.00 -19.14 -3.94
CA ILE A 531 -2.34 -17.90 -4.38
C ILE A 531 -1.81 -17.15 -3.15
N LEU A 532 -2.65 -16.96 -2.13
CA LEU A 532 -2.27 -16.27 -0.89
C LEU A 532 -1.20 -17.04 -0.11
N ALA A 533 -1.30 -18.37 -0.04
CA ALA A 533 -0.29 -19.20 0.62
C ALA A 533 1.06 -19.14 -0.09
N SER A 534 1.10 -19.17 -1.43
CA SER A 534 2.33 -19.04 -2.21
C SER A 534 2.97 -17.65 -2.05
N GLY A 535 2.14 -16.59 -2.05
CA GLY A 535 2.62 -15.22 -1.80
C GLY A 535 3.19 -15.06 -0.39
N LEU A 536 2.51 -15.59 0.64
CA LEU A 536 3.01 -15.57 2.02
C LEU A 536 4.33 -16.36 2.16
N TRP A 537 4.41 -17.52 1.51
CA TRP A 537 5.62 -18.34 1.50
C TRP A 537 6.80 -17.62 0.84
N SER A 538 6.58 -16.94 -0.28
CA SER A 538 7.63 -16.16 -0.94
C SER A 538 8.14 -14.99 -0.10
N ILE A 539 7.27 -14.37 0.71
CA ILE A 539 7.65 -13.29 1.64
C ILE A 539 8.49 -13.84 2.81
N ILE A 540 8.14 -15.01 3.36
CA ILE A 540 8.81 -15.58 4.55
C ILE A 540 10.12 -16.27 4.20
N CYS A 541 10.14 -17.04 3.11
CA CYS A 541 11.26 -17.93 2.74
C CYS A 541 12.16 -17.38 1.62
N GLY A 542 11.84 -16.19 1.10
CA GLY A 542 12.44 -15.70 -0.14
C GLY A 542 11.81 -16.40 -1.37
N MET A 543 12.10 -15.89 -2.58
CA MET A 543 11.59 -16.50 -3.81
C MET A 543 12.04 -17.97 -3.91
N PRO A 544 11.13 -18.90 -4.25
CA PRO A 544 11.55 -20.26 -4.55
C PRO A 544 12.48 -20.22 -5.78
N ASN A 545 13.67 -20.78 -5.65
CA ASN A 545 14.51 -21.07 -6.79
C ASN A 545 13.72 -21.89 -7.82
N GLU A 546 13.87 -21.57 -9.08
CA GLU A 546 13.11 -22.06 -10.25
C GLU A 546 13.11 -23.58 -10.50
N ALA A 547 13.64 -24.39 -9.59
CA ALA A 547 13.79 -25.84 -9.78
C ALA A 547 12.49 -26.64 -9.66
N ASP A 548 11.41 -26.09 -9.04
CA ASP A 548 10.16 -26.80 -8.91
C ASP A 548 9.14 -26.31 -9.94
N GLY A 549 8.95 -27.09 -11.00
CA GLY A 549 8.02 -26.87 -12.14
C GLY A 549 6.51 -26.76 -11.79
N ASN A 550 6.17 -26.38 -10.55
CA ASN A 550 4.82 -26.13 -10.06
C ASN A 550 4.49 -24.65 -9.95
N SER A 551 4.64 -23.93 -11.05
CA SER A 551 4.21 -22.52 -11.13
C SER A 551 2.68 -22.37 -11.03
N PRO A 552 2.15 -21.37 -10.30
CA PRO A 552 0.72 -21.24 -9.97
C PRO A 552 -0.25 -21.08 -11.16
N CYS A 553 0.21 -20.61 -12.31
CA CYS A 553 -0.63 -20.44 -13.50
C CYS A 553 0.13 -20.92 -14.74
N GLN A 554 0.19 -22.23 -14.96
CA GLN A 554 0.44 -22.73 -16.32
C GLN A 554 -0.91 -22.76 -17.04
N PRO A 555 -1.09 -22.07 -18.18
CA PRO A 555 -2.13 -22.48 -19.12
C PRO A 555 -1.82 -23.92 -19.51
N LEU A 556 -2.82 -24.79 -19.47
CA LEU A 556 -2.76 -26.13 -20.05
C LEU A 556 -2.60 -26.01 -21.58
N LEU A 557 -1.39 -25.73 -22.03
CA LEU A 557 -0.98 -25.90 -23.43
C LEU A 557 -0.56 -27.36 -23.64
N ASN A 558 -1.55 -28.25 -23.56
CA ASN A 558 -1.48 -29.57 -24.17
C ASN A 558 -2.72 -29.75 -25.01
N GLY A 559 -2.58 -29.46 -26.29
CA GLY A 559 -3.57 -29.81 -27.32
C GLY A 559 -3.67 -28.80 -28.45
N ALA A 560 -2.98 -29.12 -29.57
CA ALA A 560 -3.18 -28.65 -30.92
C ALA A 560 -2.80 -27.19 -31.27
N GLY A 561 -1.83 -27.11 -32.15
CA GLY A 561 -1.29 -25.98 -32.88
C GLY A 561 -2.27 -24.88 -33.28
N GLY A 562 -1.92 -23.66 -32.93
CA GLY A 562 -2.60 -22.45 -33.34
C GLY A 562 -1.70 -21.24 -33.11
N SER A 563 -1.10 -20.83 -34.19
CA SER A 563 -0.48 -19.55 -34.58
C SER A 563 -0.38 -18.47 -33.50
N SER A 564 0.84 -18.17 -33.10
CA SER A 564 1.25 -16.97 -32.37
C SER A 564 0.92 -15.71 -33.18
N LYS A 565 0.00 -14.88 -32.70
CA LYS A 565 -0.13 -13.50 -33.16
C LYS A 565 0.82 -12.61 -32.36
N GLN A 566 1.93 -12.26 -33.00
CA GLN A 566 2.79 -11.15 -32.59
C GLN A 566 2.00 -9.84 -32.62
N TYR A 567 1.93 -9.14 -31.50
CA TYR A 567 1.53 -7.74 -31.47
C TYR A 567 2.75 -6.89 -31.80
N ALA A 568 2.77 -6.39 -33.04
CA ALA A 568 3.73 -5.36 -33.47
C ALA A 568 3.32 -4.02 -32.86
N THR A 569 4.28 -3.34 -32.28
CA THR A 569 4.24 -1.93 -31.90
C THR A 569 4.38 -1.05 -33.13
N GLY A 570 3.51 -0.04 -33.24
CA GLY A 570 3.71 1.15 -34.08
C GLY A 570 2.78 1.25 -35.28
N HIS A 571 1.80 2.15 -35.19
CA HIS A 571 1.53 3.16 -36.23
C HIS A 571 0.50 4.19 -35.74
N GLU A 572 0.70 5.41 -36.20
CA GLU A 572 -0.08 6.64 -35.96
C GLU A 572 -1.53 6.58 -36.48
N PRO A 573 -2.41 7.51 -36.07
CA PRO A 573 -3.84 7.46 -36.33
C PRO A 573 -4.19 7.99 -37.73
N GLY A 574 -4.95 7.17 -38.47
CA GLY A 574 -5.64 7.58 -39.68
C GLY A 574 -7.14 7.47 -39.48
N GLU A 575 -7.86 8.45 -40.00
CA GLU A 575 -9.30 8.70 -39.91
C GLU A 575 -10.22 7.58 -40.37
N SER A 576 -11.38 7.57 -39.71
CA SER A 576 -12.73 7.15 -40.16
C SER A 576 -12.89 5.77 -40.82
N ASP A 577 -13.77 4.97 -40.21
CA ASP A 577 -14.98 4.48 -40.92
C ASP A 577 -15.88 3.73 -39.91
N ASP A 578 -17.15 4.13 -39.89
CA ASP A 578 -18.28 3.41 -39.29
C ASP A 578 -18.34 2.00 -39.82
N ALA A 579 -18.17 1.01 -38.95
CA ALA A 579 -18.45 -0.39 -39.26
C ALA A 579 -19.47 -0.95 -38.27
N ASP A 580 -20.66 -1.15 -38.75
CA ASP A 580 -21.75 -1.88 -38.11
C ASP A 580 -21.28 -3.24 -37.56
N LEU A 581 -21.46 -3.41 -36.26
CA LEU A 581 -21.26 -4.67 -35.56
C LEU A 581 -22.38 -5.64 -35.97
N VAL A 582 -22.10 -6.46 -36.96
CA VAL A 582 -22.91 -7.66 -37.25
C VAL A 582 -22.58 -8.70 -36.18
N VAL A 583 -23.52 -8.92 -35.27
CA VAL A 583 -23.49 -10.03 -34.31
C VAL A 583 -23.80 -11.31 -35.12
N ASN A 584 -22.80 -12.11 -35.41
CA ASN A 584 -22.99 -13.47 -35.85
C ASN A 584 -23.29 -14.36 -34.63
N GLU A 585 -24.54 -14.71 -34.45
CA GLU A 585 -24.99 -15.79 -33.58
C GLU A 585 -24.66 -17.15 -34.27
N ASP A 586 -23.52 -17.72 -33.96
CA ASP A 586 -23.27 -19.15 -34.16
C ASP A 586 -23.54 -19.89 -32.84
N LEU A 587 -24.79 -20.34 -32.68
CA LEU A 587 -25.19 -21.34 -31.69
C LEU A 587 -24.71 -22.73 -32.12
N PRO A 588 -23.95 -23.47 -31.30
CA PRO A 588 -23.67 -24.87 -31.58
C PRO A 588 -24.92 -25.72 -31.29
N ASP A 589 -25.16 -26.61 -32.24
CA ASP A 589 -26.29 -27.50 -32.36
C ASP A 589 -26.47 -28.48 -31.19
N GLY A 590 -27.70 -28.60 -30.72
CA GLY A 590 -28.44 -29.62 -30.05
C GLY A 590 -27.72 -30.71 -29.21
N GLY A 591 -27.30 -30.39 -27.98
CA GLY A 591 -27.17 -31.34 -26.89
C GLY A 591 -27.98 -30.86 -25.68
N GLU A 592 -28.95 -31.63 -25.22
CA GLU A 592 -29.72 -31.33 -23.99
C GLU A 592 -28.78 -31.20 -22.81
N MET A 593 -28.34 -29.95 -22.53
CA MET A 593 -27.64 -29.63 -21.27
C MET A 593 -28.66 -29.58 -20.15
N THR A 594 -28.40 -30.29 -19.06
CA THR A 594 -29.21 -30.23 -17.84
C THR A 594 -29.30 -28.78 -17.34
N GLY A 595 -30.45 -28.34 -16.83
CA GLY A 595 -30.68 -26.95 -16.39
C GLY A 595 -29.65 -26.40 -15.41
N ALA A 596 -28.89 -27.28 -14.74
CA ALA A 596 -27.75 -26.90 -13.88
C ALA A 596 -26.51 -26.47 -14.71
N ALA A 597 -26.25 -27.06 -15.87
CA ALA A 597 -25.15 -26.71 -16.77
C ALA A 597 -25.42 -25.39 -17.51
N GLN A 598 -26.67 -25.13 -17.87
CA GLN A 598 -27.09 -23.84 -18.45
C GLN A 598 -26.97 -22.70 -17.44
N ALA A 599 -27.38 -22.91 -16.17
CA ALA A 599 -27.20 -21.93 -15.12
C ALA A 599 -25.71 -21.64 -14.82
N HIS A 600 -24.84 -22.64 -14.93
CA HIS A 600 -23.40 -22.51 -14.78
C HIS A 600 -22.79 -21.61 -15.86
N HIS A 601 -23.12 -21.86 -17.11
CA HIS A 601 -22.64 -21.07 -18.26
C HIS A 601 -23.11 -19.60 -18.21
N VAL A 602 -24.34 -19.35 -17.77
CA VAL A 602 -24.91 -18.00 -17.65
C VAL A 602 -24.23 -17.20 -16.54
N VAL A 603 -23.94 -17.80 -15.39
CA VAL A 603 -23.27 -17.11 -14.27
C VAL A 603 -21.80 -16.83 -14.59
N GLU A 604 -21.11 -17.75 -15.23
CA GLU A 604 -19.73 -17.58 -15.69
C GLU A 604 -19.64 -16.47 -16.76
N TRP A 605 -20.57 -16.47 -17.72
CA TRP A 605 -20.69 -15.43 -18.75
C TRP A 605 -20.99 -14.03 -18.15
N ILE A 606 -21.87 -13.94 -17.16
CA ILE A 606 -22.19 -12.66 -16.47
C ILE A 606 -20.96 -12.14 -15.70
N LEU A 607 -20.21 -12.99 -15.01
CA LEU A 607 -19.03 -12.60 -14.25
C LEU A 607 -17.87 -12.18 -15.16
N ASP A 608 -17.65 -12.90 -16.25
CA ASP A 608 -16.67 -12.53 -17.28
C ASP A 608 -17.07 -11.20 -17.94
N GLY A 609 -18.35 -10.98 -18.21
CA GLY A 609 -18.87 -9.72 -18.72
C GLY A 609 -18.64 -8.53 -17.76
N LEU A 610 -18.81 -8.72 -16.46
CA LEU A 610 -18.55 -7.67 -15.47
C LEU A 610 -17.07 -7.31 -15.37
N ILE A 611 -16.16 -8.29 -15.46
CA ILE A 611 -14.71 -8.03 -15.48
C ILE A 611 -14.33 -7.31 -16.78
N ASP A 612 -14.86 -7.76 -17.93
CA ASP A 612 -14.58 -7.11 -19.21
C ASP A 612 -15.12 -5.68 -19.27
N GLU A 613 -16.32 -5.43 -18.72
CA GLU A 613 -16.87 -4.08 -18.58
C GLU A 613 -15.98 -3.20 -17.66
N ALA A 614 -15.48 -3.75 -16.55
CA ALA A 614 -14.57 -3.05 -15.66
C ALA A 614 -13.22 -2.74 -16.34
N ILE A 615 -12.69 -3.67 -17.16
CA ILE A 615 -11.47 -3.46 -17.97
C ILE A 615 -11.71 -2.36 -19.01
N LEU A 616 -12.82 -2.40 -19.72
CA LEU A 616 -13.20 -1.39 -20.71
C LEU A 616 -13.38 -0.02 -20.06
N SER A 617 -14.08 0.05 -18.94
CA SER A 617 -14.25 1.29 -18.17
C SER A 617 -12.91 1.87 -17.73
N SER A 618 -11.98 1.03 -17.22
CA SER A 618 -10.63 1.46 -16.84
C SER A 618 -9.82 1.95 -18.05
N ARG A 619 -9.92 1.29 -19.20
CA ARG A 619 -9.27 1.73 -20.45
C ARG A 619 -9.82 3.08 -20.94
N HIS A 620 -11.12 3.30 -20.80
CA HIS A 620 -11.73 4.59 -21.16
C HIS A 620 -11.30 5.70 -20.21
N LYS A 621 -11.32 5.47 -18.89
CA LYS A 621 -10.81 6.43 -17.89
C LYS A 621 -9.34 6.76 -18.10
N ARG A 622 -8.52 5.77 -18.46
CA ARG A 622 -7.11 5.96 -18.77
C ARG A 622 -6.89 7.01 -19.85
N SER A 623 -7.73 7.08 -20.90
CA SER A 623 -7.61 8.06 -21.98
C SER A 623 -7.93 9.50 -21.52
N SER A 624 -8.59 9.68 -20.38
CA SER A 624 -8.95 10.99 -19.83
C SER A 624 -7.95 11.54 -18.82
N TYR A 625 -7.04 10.72 -18.29
CA TYR A 625 -6.05 11.19 -17.32
C TYR A 625 -4.83 11.81 -17.98
N PRO A 626 -4.30 12.92 -17.44
CA PRO A 626 -3.08 13.51 -17.95
C PRO A 626 -1.89 12.57 -17.73
N VAL A 627 -0.99 12.55 -18.70
CA VAL A 627 0.27 11.82 -18.59
C VAL A 627 1.21 12.68 -17.77
N LEU A 628 1.51 12.24 -16.53
CA LEU A 628 2.46 12.91 -15.65
C LEU A 628 3.67 12.01 -15.38
N HIS A 629 4.82 12.63 -15.12
CA HIS A 629 6.11 12.00 -14.96
C HIS A 629 6.84 12.50 -13.71
N PRO A 630 7.78 11.73 -13.15
CA PRO A 630 8.71 12.24 -12.14
C PRO A 630 9.62 13.31 -12.73
N PRO A 631 10.10 14.29 -11.92
CA PRO A 631 10.83 15.45 -12.38
C PRO A 631 12.29 15.16 -12.70
N GLY A 632 12.90 15.98 -13.55
CA GLY A 632 14.35 16.12 -13.71
C GLY A 632 15.07 14.94 -14.35
N ARG A 633 16.40 14.90 -14.13
CA ARG A 633 17.26 13.75 -14.52
C ARG A 633 17.21 12.70 -13.43
N ILE A 634 16.87 11.46 -13.80
CA ILE A 634 16.61 10.39 -12.83
C ILE A 634 17.81 9.45 -12.72
N MET A 635 18.45 9.45 -11.56
CA MET A 635 19.44 8.46 -11.14
C MET A 635 18.71 7.29 -10.49
N HIS A 636 18.68 6.14 -11.16
CA HIS A 636 18.06 4.91 -10.65
C HIS A 636 19.15 4.01 -10.08
N ILE A 637 19.09 3.75 -8.78
CA ILE A 637 20.00 2.86 -8.06
C ILE A 637 19.36 1.49 -7.98
N VAL A 638 20.01 0.46 -8.46
CA VAL A 638 19.51 -0.94 -8.45
C VAL A 638 20.51 -1.84 -7.76
N GLU A 639 20.03 -2.83 -7.03
CA GLU A 639 20.85 -3.92 -6.50
C GLU A 639 21.00 -4.99 -7.57
N ASP A 640 22.25 -5.38 -7.87
CA ASP A 640 22.54 -6.45 -8.80
C ASP A 640 22.36 -7.84 -8.18
N SER A 641 22.53 -8.90 -8.96
CA SER A 641 22.41 -10.29 -8.51
C SER A 641 23.44 -10.72 -7.45
N GLN A 642 24.48 -9.88 -7.21
CA GLN A 642 25.51 -10.09 -6.21
C GLN A 642 25.30 -9.26 -4.94
N GLY A 643 24.19 -8.53 -4.83
CA GLY A 643 23.88 -7.63 -3.71
C GLY A 643 24.65 -6.31 -3.75
N LYS A 644 25.15 -5.89 -4.91
CA LYS A 644 25.86 -4.62 -5.09
C LYS A 644 24.95 -3.58 -5.70
N TYR A 645 25.03 -2.35 -5.20
CA TYR A 645 24.32 -1.24 -5.80
C TYR A 645 25.06 -0.69 -7.03
N VAL A 646 24.28 -0.45 -8.09
CA VAL A 646 24.72 0.17 -9.34
C VAL A 646 23.76 1.29 -9.71
N ALA A 647 24.26 2.42 -10.20
CA ALA A 647 23.44 3.57 -10.57
C ALA A 647 23.39 3.77 -12.10
N PHE A 648 22.20 4.08 -12.61
CA PHE A 648 21.92 4.32 -14.03
C PHE A 648 21.14 5.59 -14.22
N TRP A 649 21.41 6.35 -15.29
CA TRP A 649 20.52 7.41 -15.74
C TRP A 649 19.33 6.80 -16.50
N ARG A 650 18.12 7.13 -16.08
CA ARG A 650 16.88 6.63 -16.68
C ARG A 650 16.03 7.77 -17.22
N LYS A 651 15.16 7.44 -18.17
CA LYS A 651 14.13 8.36 -18.65
C LYS A 651 12.93 8.33 -17.70
N SER A 652 12.18 9.42 -17.67
CA SER A 652 10.96 9.51 -16.85
C SER A 652 9.89 8.49 -17.25
N GLU A 653 9.84 8.12 -18.54
CA GLU A 653 8.92 7.11 -19.08
C GLU A 653 9.15 5.69 -18.50
N ASP A 654 10.39 5.39 -18.08
CA ASP A 654 10.74 4.09 -17.47
C ASP A 654 10.07 3.87 -16.10
N PHE A 655 9.51 4.93 -15.50
CA PHE A 655 8.81 4.90 -14.22
C PHE A 655 7.28 4.91 -14.35
N ARG A 656 6.75 4.62 -15.53
CA ARG A 656 5.30 4.60 -15.76
C ARG A 656 4.62 3.39 -15.15
N ASP A 657 5.27 2.21 -15.22
CA ASP A 657 4.70 0.96 -14.76
C ASP A 657 4.96 0.72 -13.27
N ILE A 658 3.90 0.36 -12.53
CA ILE A 658 4.02 -0.06 -11.14
C ILE A 658 4.62 -1.46 -11.09
N ILE A 659 5.76 -1.60 -10.41
CA ILE A 659 6.41 -2.90 -10.17
C ILE A 659 5.93 -3.42 -8.82
N VAL A 660 5.13 -4.48 -8.84
CA VAL A 660 4.64 -5.13 -7.62
C VAL A 660 5.75 -6.00 -7.03
N SER A 661 6.19 -5.67 -5.83
CA SER A 661 7.28 -6.38 -5.14
C SER A 661 7.17 -6.21 -3.63
N GLY A 662 7.62 -7.19 -2.85
CA GLY A 662 7.74 -7.04 -1.41
C GLY A 662 8.69 -5.91 -0.96
N GLN A 663 9.62 -5.48 -1.83
CA GLN A 663 10.57 -4.41 -1.57
C GLN A 663 10.07 -3.01 -1.95
N MET A 664 8.97 -2.89 -2.74
CA MET A 664 8.50 -1.61 -3.30
C MET A 664 8.22 -0.51 -2.26
N VAL A 665 7.84 -0.89 -1.05
CA VAL A 665 7.65 0.04 0.09
C VAL A 665 8.97 0.26 0.83
N ALA A 666 9.77 -0.79 1.01
CA ALA A 666 11.03 -0.70 1.72
C ALA A 666 12.06 0.15 0.97
N ASP A 667 12.10 0.07 -0.36
CA ASP A 667 13.00 0.86 -1.20
C ASP A 667 12.65 2.36 -1.17
N HIS A 668 11.45 2.72 -0.70
CA HIS A 668 11.04 4.12 -0.53
C HIS A 668 11.61 4.77 0.74
N PHE A 669 12.08 4.01 1.73
CA PHE A 669 12.53 4.62 2.98
C PHE A 669 13.81 5.46 2.80
N PRO A 670 13.85 6.69 3.35
CA PRO A 670 14.94 7.62 3.11
C PRO A 670 16.29 7.18 3.69
N ASP A 671 16.30 6.41 4.76
CA ASP A 671 17.51 5.79 5.32
C ASP A 671 18.11 4.74 4.37
N ARG A 672 17.29 3.97 3.66
CA ARG A 672 17.74 3.04 2.63
C ARG A 672 18.32 3.74 1.41
N VAL A 673 17.67 4.81 0.95
CA VAL A 673 18.19 5.63 -0.16
C VAL A 673 19.56 6.21 0.21
N LEU A 674 19.71 6.75 1.43
CA LEU A 674 20.99 7.25 1.92
C LEU A 674 22.06 6.13 1.99
N ALA A 675 21.71 4.97 2.54
CA ALA A 675 22.64 3.84 2.63
C ALA A 675 23.10 3.36 1.25
N ALA A 676 22.22 3.30 0.26
CA ALA A 676 22.56 2.93 -1.11
C ALA A 676 23.52 3.97 -1.76
N LEU A 677 23.28 5.26 -1.54
CA LEU A 677 24.16 6.34 -2.01
C LEU A 677 25.55 6.28 -1.34
N GLU A 678 25.60 6.06 -0.02
CA GLU A 678 26.85 5.91 0.72
C GLU A 678 27.63 4.66 0.28
N TYR A 679 26.93 3.55 -0.02
CA TYR A 679 27.54 2.35 -0.59
C TYR A 679 28.19 2.63 -1.95
N LEU A 680 27.51 3.36 -2.85
CA LEU A 680 28.04 3.74 -4.15
C LEU A 680 29.33 4.56 -3.99
N ILE A 681 29.37 5.53 -3.09
CA ILE A 681 30.57 6.33 -2.81
C ILE A 681 31.71 5.46 -2.30
N ALA A 682 31.43 4.53 -1.39
CA ALA A 682 32.47 3.67 -0.80
C ALA A 682 33.09 2.67 -1.79
N ASN A 683 32.41 2.39 -2.92
CA ASN A 683 32.81 1.40 -3.92
C ASN A 683 33.14 2.01 -5.30
N THR A 684 33.12 3.35 -5.40
CA THR A 684 33.59 4.10 -6.57
C THR A 684 35.05 4.51 -6.35
#